data_b6af99f8f965343961908fc3cab68abe
#
_entry.id   b6af99f8f965343961908fc3cab68abe
#
_cell.length_a   1.000
_cell.length_b   1.000
_cell.length_c   1.000
_cell.angle_alpha   90.00
_cell.angle_beta   90.00
_cell.angle_gamma   90.00
#
_symmetry.space_group_name_H-M   'P 1'
#
loop_
_entity.id
_entity.type
_entity.pdbx_description
1 polymer ?
#
loop_
_entity_poly.entity_id
_entity_poly.type
_entity_poly.pdbx_seq_one_letter_code
_entity_poly.pdbx_strand_id
1 'polypeptide(L)'
;MVKIKFPDGAIRSYESGLTPYEIASSISSGLARSIISSDFNGQKIETTTQIFDDGNLTFYTWRDNEGKEAFWHSTAHLLAQVLEEFYDGIKLTIGPAISNGFYYDVDFGEHSMSEKDFLKIEKRMIEIAREKHEFKLRSISKKEALDFYKKNKNQYKTELIENLKDGEITFCDHDNFTDLCRGGHIPNTGLIKAVKLMSVAGAYWRADQNNTQLTRVYGISFPKQKELTEYLNLLEEAKKRDHRKLGKELELFTFSSKVGQGLPLWLPKGAELRERLESFLKKAQKKAGYKQVISPHIGNKELYTTSGHYQKYGESSFQPISTPADGEEFLLKPMNCPHHCEMYNSKQWSYKELPVRYAEFGTVYRYEQSGELHGLTRVRGFTQDDAHIFCTEDQLNEEFKNVIDLVLYVFGSLGFENFTAQVSLRDKENKEKYIGTDSSWIEAEKAIINATKEKGLNYNIEYGEAAFYGPKLDFMVKDALGREWQLGTIQVDYNLPERFDLNFVDKNNELMRPVMIHRAPFGSLERFIAILIEHTAGNFPLWLTTNQVTLIPVGEKHKKYSEKVLELLENNEIRATVDDRNETVGKKIRESELKKVPFMLIIGDEEIENEVFPIRTHGGGDLGKMKINDFIKYILKKSQETIKEF
;
A
#
# COMPACT_ATOMS: atom_id res chain seq x y z
N MET A 1 43.59 -20.41 7.47
CA MET A 1 42.55 -19.87 8.37
C MET A 1 42.08 -18.57 7.77
N VAL A 2 40.77 -18.43 7.62
CA VAL A 2 40.11 -17.18 7.18
C VAL A 2 39.33 -16.54 8.34
N LYS A 3 39.29 -15.24 8.40
CA LYS A 3 38.53 -14.49 9.41
C LYS A 3 37.21 -14.03 8.83
N ILE A 4 36.14 -14.55 9.39
CA ILE A 4 34.78 -14.24 8.96
C ILE A 4 34.12 -13.30 9.97
N LYS A 5 33.64 -12.14 9.50
CA LYS A 5 32.86 -11.18 10.26
C LYS A 5 31.36 -11.37 9.94
N PHE A 6 30.56 -11.49 10.99
CA PHE A 6 29.10 -11.65 10.89
C PHE A 6 28.36 -10.33 11.11
N PRO A 7 27.07 -10.22 10.74
CA PRO A 7 26.28 -8.98 10.90
C PRO A 7 26.14 -8.49 12.35
N ASP A 8 26.23 -9.38 13.33
CA ASP A 8 26.24 -9.08 14.77
C ASP A 8 27.58 -8.47 15.27
N GLY A 9 28.56 -8.32 14.37
CA GLY A 9 29.91 -7.83 14.66
C GLY A 9 30.89 -8.88 15.16
N ALA A 10 30.45 -10.14 15.38
CA ALA A 10 31.33 -11.21 15.80
C ALA A 10 32.35 -11.58 14.69
N ILE A 11 33.61 -11.77 15.06
CA ILE A 11 34.66 -12.25 14.16
C ILE A 11 35.11 -13.63 14.64
N ARG A 12 35.06 -14.62 13.73
CA ARG A 12 35.52 -15.97 14.01
C ARG A 12 36.50 -16.45 12.94
N SER A 13 37.43 -17.33 13.34
CA SER A 13 38.40 -17.93 12.43
C SER A 13 37.98 -19.34 12.03
N TYR A 14 38.03 -19.60 10.75
CA TYR A 14 37.66 -20.90 10.16
C TYR A 14 38.79 -21.45 9.27
N GLU A 15 38.78 -22.73 8.96
CA GLU A 15 39.63 -23.29 7.95
C GLU A 15 39.31 -22.69 6.57
N SER A 16 40.34 -22.42 5.76
CA SER A 16 40.17 -21.92 4.39
C SER A 16 39.55 -23.02 3.52
N GLY A 17 38.57 -22.66 2.69
CA GLY A 17 37.84 -23.56 1.81
C GLY A 17 36.54 -24.12 2.40
N LEU A 18 36.15 -23.74 3.62
CA LEU A 18 34.81 -24.04 4.14
C LEU A 18 33.72 -23.30 3.40
N THR A 19 32.57 -23.91 3.25
CA THR A 19 31.37 -23.35 2.64
C THR A 19 30.51 -22.59 3.66
N PRO A 20 29.66 -21.64 3.26
CA PRO A 20 28.67 -21.03 4.15
C PRO A 20 27.83 -22.04 4.92
N TYR A 21 27.45 -23.17 4.31
CA TYR A 21 26.72 -24.24 4.98
C TYR A 21 27.53 -24.91 6.11
N GLU A 22 28.81 -25.20 5.88
CA GLU A 22 29.69 -25.81 6.89
C GLU A 22 29.96 -24.82 8.03
N ILE A 23 30.17 -23.53 7.71
CA ILE A 23 30.31 -22.48 8.71
C ILE A 23 29.04 -22.38 9.56
N ALA A 24 27.85 -22.34 8.95
CA ALA A 24 26.58 -22.31 9.66
C ALA A 24 26.38 -23.57 10.52
N SER A 25 26.79 -24.74 10.03
CA SER A 25 26.74 -26.02 10.75
C SER A 25 27.62 -26.01 12.01
N SER A 26 28.78 -25.37 11.94
CA SER A 26 29.67 -25.20 13.10
C SER A 26 29.10 -24.26 14.17
N ILE A 27 28.21 -23.33 13.77
CA ILE A 27 27.53 -22.42 14.69
C ILE A 27 26.34 -23.13 15.35
N SER A 28 25.43 -23.66 14.54
CA SER A 28 24.33 -24.51 15.04
C SER A 28 23.69 -25.33 13.92
N SER A 29 23.25 -26.54 14.26
CA SER A 29 22.50 -27.42 13.35
C SER A 29 21.14 -26.85 12.95
N GLY A 30 20.56 -25.94 13.76
CA GLY A 30 19.33 -25.22 13.47
C GLY A 30 19.54 -24.18 12.38
N LEU A 31 20.62 -23.41 12.47
CA LEU A 31 20.99 -22.41 11.47
C LEU A 31 21.28 -23.10 10.13
N ALA A 32 22.12 -24.11 10.10
CA ALA A 32 22.47 -24.86 8.88
C ALA A 32 21.24 -25.39 8.12
N ARG A 33 20.21 -25.84 8.84
CA ARG A 33 18.96 -26.31 8.23
C ARG A 33 18.05 -25.18 7.73
N SER A 34 18.24 -23.96 8.21
CA SER A 34 17.38 -22.81 7.88
C SER A 34 17.95 -21.90 6.81
N ILE A 35 19.27 -21.91 6.59
CA ILE A 35 19.89 -21.09 5.56
C ILE A 35 19.51 -21.59 4.17
N ILE A 36 19.18 -20.67 3.29
CA ILE A 36 18.81 -20.95 1.90
C ILE A 36 19.64 -20.15 0.89
N SER A 37 20.29 -19.08 1.33
CA SER A 37 21.20 -18.26 0.53
C SER A 37 22.23 -17.60 1.44
N SER A 38 23.27 -17.02 0.86
CA SER A 38 24.30 -16.28 1.59
C SER A 38 24.89 -15.15 0.75
N ASP A 39 25.50 -14.20 1.45
CA ASP A 39 26.25 -13.10 0.87
C ASP A 39 27.66 -13.07 1.45
N PHE A 40 28.65 -12.89 0.59
CA PHE A 40 30.02 -12.69 1.00
C PHE A 40 30.56 -11.40 0.42
N ASN A 41 30.92 -10.45 1.28
CA ASN A 41 31.42 -9.11 0.90
C ASN A 41 30.49 -8.34 -0.04
N GLY A 42 29.16 -8.43 0.12
CA GLY A 42 28.15 -7.77 -0.72
C GLY A 42 27.84 -8.49 -2.02
N GLN A 43 28.37 -9.70 -2.21
CA GLN A 43 28.05 -10.55 -3.37
C GLN A 43 27.26 -11.79 -2.93
N LYS A 44 26.13 -12.02 -3.61
CA LYS A 44 25.34 -13.26 -3.41
C LYS A 44 26.16 -14.48 -3.84
N ILE A 45 26.33 -15.44 -2.96
CA ILE A 45 27.03 -16.70 -3.22
C ILE A 45 26.15 -17.88 -2.85
N GLU A 46 26.42 -19.03 -3.49
CA GLU A 46 25.78 -20.28 -3.14
C GLU A 46 26.21 -20.76 -1.73
N THR A 47 25.31 -21.36 -0.98
CA THR A 47 25.67 -21.90 0.36
C THR A 47 26.70 -23.01 0.30
N THR A 48 26.98 -23.53 -0.89
CA THR A 48 27.99 -24.58 -1.21
C THR A 48 29.29 -23.99 -1.79
N THR A 49 29.39 -22.68 -1.99
CA THR A 49 30.60 -22.02 -2.51
C THR A 49 31.69 -22.01 -1.44
N GLN A 50 32.90 -22.44 -1.79
CA GLN A 50 34.04 -22.42 -0.89
C GLN A 50 34.57 -20.98 -0.69
N ILE A 51 34.90 -20.65 0.58
CA ILE A 51 35.43 -19.32 0.97
C ILE A 51 36.93 -19.49 1.28
N PHE A 52 37.75 -18.73 0.58
CA PHE A 52 39.21 -18.76 0.71
C PHE A 52 39.81 -17.49 1.31
N ASP A 53 39.05 -16.39 1.40
CA ASP A 53 39.52 -15.09 1.82
C ASP A 53 38.81 -14.61 3.10
N ASP A 54 39.41 -13.65 3.79
CA ASP A 54 38.79 -12.93 4.90
C ASP A 54 37.62 -12.09 4.38
N GLY A 55 36.51 -12.00 5.13
CA GLY A 55 35.38 -11.20 4.67
C GLY A 55 34.17 -11.17 5.59
N ASN A 56 33.14 -10.46 5.12
CA ASN A 56 31.85 -10.39 5.79
C ASN A 56 30.93 -11.46 5.21
N LEU A 57 30.35 -12.30 6.06
CA LEU A 57 29.42 -13.36 5.67
C LEU A 57 28.07 -13.13 6.31
N THR A 58 27.03 -13.07 5.49
CA THR A 58 25.63 -13.00 5.92
C THR A 58 24.88 -14.23 5.46
N PHE A 59 24.06 -14.81 6.34
CA PHE A 59 23.19 -15.93 6.03
C PHE A 59 21.75 -15.43 5.87
N TYR A 60 21.06 -15.91 4.85
CA TYR A 60 19.66 -15.63 4.60
C TYR A 60 18.79 -16.85 4.73
N THR A 61 17.67 -16.69 5.39
CA THR A 61 16.64 -17.70 5.60
C THR A 61 15.38 -17.38 4.81
N TRP A 62 14.37 -18.23 4.85
CA TRP A 62 13.06 -17.95 4.27
C TRP A 62 12.35 -16.69 4.84
N ARG A 63 12.79 -16.20 5.99
CA ARG A 63 12.23 -14.99 6.62
C ARG A 63 12.79 -13.71 6.01
N ASP A 64 13.95 -13.79 5.40
CA ASP A 64 14.67 -12.66 4.81
C ASP A 64 14.24 -12.47 3.34
N ASN A 65 14.22 -11.25 2.87
CA ASN A 65 13.82 -10.94 1.50
C ASN A 65 14.80 -11.56 0.50
N GLU A 66 16.09 -11.49 0.78
CA GLU A 66 17.15 -12.07 -0.04
C GLU A 66 17.03 -13.60 -0.11
N GLY A 67 16.61 -14.24 0.99
CA GLY A 67 16.33 -15.66 1.01
C GLY A 67 15.12 -16.03 0.16
N LYS A 68 14.04 -15.24 0.21
CA LYS A 68 12.87 -15.43 -0.66
C LYS A 68 13.22 -15.23 -2.14
N GLU A 69 14.01 -14.19 -2.46
CA GLU A 69 14.48 -13.97 -3.83
C GLU A 69 15.23 -15.20 -4.37
N ALA A 70 16.21 -15.72 -3.61
CA ALA A 70 16.96 -16.91 -3.99
C ALA A 70 16.04 -18.13 -4.21
N PHE A 71 15.05 -18.28 -3.34
CA PHE A 71 14.08 -19.37 -3.42
C PHE A 71 13.21 -19.30 -4.67
N TRP A 72 12.64 -18.12 -4.95
CA TRP A 72 11.80 -17.91 -6.12
C TRP A 72 12.60 -17.92 -7.42
N HIS A 73 13.81 -17.37 -7.42
CA HIS A 73 14.72 -17.47 -8.57
C HIS A 73 15.05 -18.94 -8.90
N SER A 74 15.38 -19.75 -7.90
CA SER A 74 15.61 -21.17 -8.11
C SER A 74 14.37 -21.91 -8.60
N THR A 75 13.17 -21.48 -8.14
CA THR A 75 11.92 -22.07 -8.64
C THR A 75 11.63 -21.65 -10.08
N ALA A 76 12.08 -20.47 -10.52
CA ALA A 76 11.96 -20.04 -11.91
C ALA A 76 12.80 -20.95 -12.84
N HIS A 77 14.01 -21.37 -12.43
CA HIS A 77 14.79 -22.37 -13.17
C HIS A 77 14.11 -23.73 -13.23
N LEU A 78 13.50 -24.16 -12.12
CA LEU A 78 12.73 -25.41 -12.09
C LEU A 78 11.50 -25.34 -13.03
N LEU A 79 10.83 -24.20 -13.11
CA LEU A 79 9.76 -23.97 -14.11
C LEU A 79 10.31 -24.07 -15.53
N ALA A 80 11.44 -23.40 -15.80
CA ALA A 80 12.07 -23.40 -17.11
C ALA A 80 12.42 -24.82 -17.59
N GLN A 81 12.99 -25.65 -16.73
CA GLN A 81 13.25 -27.05 -17.01
C GLN A 81 11.98 -27.81 -17.43
N VAL A 82 10.90 -27.66 -16.66
CA VAL A 82 9.63 -28.34 -16.97
C VAL A 82 9.01 -27.85 -18.26
N LEU A 83 9.16 -26.55 -18.57
CA LEU A 83 8.65 -26.01 -19.84
C LEU A 83 9.42 -26.57 -21.03
N GLU A 84 10.75 -26.74 -20.94
CA GLU A 84 11.54 -27.42 -21.98
C GLU A 84 11.19 -28.89 -22.15
N GLU A 85 10.82 -29.59 -21.05
CA GLU A 85 10.36 -30.98 -21.12
C GLU A 85 9.00 -31.11 -21.84
N PHE A 86 8.12 -30.13 -21.74
CA PHE A 86 6.74 -30.21 -22.27
C PHE A 86 6.56 -29.57 -23.64
N TYR A 87 7.45 -28.68 -24.03
CA TYR A 87 7.30 -27.91 -25.27
C TYR A 87 8.62 -27.89 -26.05
N ASP A 88 8.71 -28.70 -27.08
CA ASP A 88 9.91 -28.80 -27.90
C ASP A 88 10.23 -27.49 -28.65
N GLY A 89 11.49 -27.08 -28.63
CA GLY A 89 11.99 -25.96 -29.42
C GLY A 89 11.60 -24.57 -28.89
N ILE A 90 11.03 -24.47 -27.71
CA ILE A 90 10.81 -23.17 -27.04
C ILE A 90 12.13 -22.46 -26.77
N LYS A 91 12.08 -21.15 -26.58
CA LYS A 91 13.26 -20.36 -26.24
C LYS A 91 13.05 -19.65 -24.92
N LEU A 92 13.80 -20.08 -23.94
CA LEU A 92 13.83 -19.46 -22.62
C LEU A 92 14.56 -18.12 -22.66
N THR A 93 14.05 -17.11 -21.96
CA THR A 93 14.68 -15.78 -21.93
C THR A 93 15.19 -15.44 -20.53
N ILE A 94 14.38 -14.83 -19.68
CA ILE A 94 14.73 -14.44 -18.30
C ILE A 94 13.66 -14.86 -17.32
N GLY A 95 14.08 -15.24 -16.10
CA GLY A 95 13.21 -15.69 -15.01
C GLY A 95 13.61 -15.11 -13.65
N PRO A 96 13.39 -13.81 -13.40
CA PRO A 96 13.72 -13.20 -12.12
C PRO A 96 12.70 -13.52 -11.03
N ALA A 97 13.14 -13.45 -9.78
CA ALA A 97 12.24 -13.26 -8.65
C ALA A 97 11.64 -11.85 -8.67
N ILE A 98 10.43 -11.74 -8.16
CA ILE A 98 9.71 -10.47 -7.94
C ILE A 98 9.23 -10.40 -6.49
N SER A 99 8.68 -9.28 -6.07
CA SER A 99 8.28 -9.05 -4.66
C SER A 99 7.37 -10.14 -4.08
N ASN A 100 6.55 -10.81 -4.90
CA ASN A 100 5.61 -11.84 -4.49
C ASN A 100 5.65 -13.04 -5.44
N GLY A 101 6.80 -13.71 -5.54
CA GLY A 101 6.98 -14.89 -6.38
C GLY A 101 8.02 -14.69 -7.47
N PHE A 102 7.77 -15.25 -8.63
CA PHE A 102 8.67 -15.23 -9.79
C PHE A 102 7.89 -15.22 -11.09
N TYR A 103 8.55 -14.90 -12.18
CA TYR A 103 8.05 -15.21 -13.51
C TYR A 103 9.15 -15.81 -14.39
N TYR A 104 8.75 -16.35 -15.51
CA TYR A 104 9.66 -16.72 -16.60
C TYR A 104 9.07 -16.26 -17.93
N ASP A 105 9.87 -15.58 -18.74
CA ASP A 105 9.50 -15.14 -20.09
C ASP A 105 9.97 -16.18 -21.12
N VAL A 106 9.07 -16.64 -21.95
CA VAL A 106 9.30 -17.73 -22.90
C VAL A 106 8.75 -17.36 -24.29
N ASP A 107 9.56 -17.61 -25.31
CA ASP A 107 9.10 -17.67 -26.69
C ASP A 107 8.67 -19.11 -26.99
N PHE A 108 7.36 -19.34 -27.02
CA PHE A 108 6.78 -20.66 -27.26
C PHE A 108 6.76 -21.04 -28.76
N GLY A 109 7.18 -20.14 -29.68
CA GLY A 109 7.15 -20.41 -31.14
C GLY A 109 5.74 -20.74 -31.62
N GLU A 110 5.53 -21.96 -32.13
CA GLU A 110 4.21 -22.43 -32.57
C GLU A 110 3.33 -22.99 -31.46
N HIS A 111 3.88 -23.19 -30.25
CA HIS A 111 3.13 -23.68 -29.11
C HIS A 111 2.41 -22.51 -28.39
N SER A 112 1.41 -22.87 -27.61
CA SER A 112 0.74 -21.94 -26.69
C SER A 112 0.55 -22.58 -25.33
N MET A 113 0.75 -21.79 -24.28
CA MET A 113 0.49 -22.18 -22.90
C MET A 113 -0.71 -21.42 -22.33
N SER A 114 -1.54 -22.10 -21.59
CA SER A 114 -2.71 -21.53 -20.92
C SER A 114 -2.82 -22.03 -19.47
N GLU A 115 -3.73 -21.47 -18.70
CA GLU A 115 -4.01 -21.91 -17.31
C GLU A 115 -4.43 -23.38 -17.20
N LYS A 116 -4.91 -23.98 -18.29
CA LYS A 116 -5.27 -25.42 -18.35
C LYS A 116 -4.05 -26.33 -18.19
N ASP A 117 -2.88 -25.82 -18.50
CA ASP A 117 -1.61 -26.55 -18.44
C ASP A 117 -0.99 -26.53 -17.05
N PHE A 118 -1.44 -25.62 -16.16
CA PHE A 118 -0.81 -25.37 -14.87
C PHE A 118 -0.68 -26.64 -14.02
N LEU A 119 -1.75 -27.38 -13.85
CA LEU A 119 -1.76 -28.57 -12.98
C LEU A 119 -0.71 -29.62 -13.38
N LYS A 120 -0.54 -29.87 -14.68
CA LYS A 120 0.45 -30.85 -15.16
C LYS A 120 1.88 -30.36 -14.94
N ILE A 121 2.11 -29.04 -15.15
CA ILE A 121 3.43 -28.41 -14.96
C ILE A 121 3.78 -28.36 -13.46
N GLU A 122 2.86 -27.88 -12.60
CA GLU A 122 3.04 -27.85 -11.14
C GLU A 122 3.36 -29.25 -10.58
N LYS A 123 2.65 -30.28 -11.05
CA LYS A 123 2.90 -31.66 -10.65
C LYS A 123 4.32 -32.10 -11.00
N ARG A 124 4.75 -31.82 -12.25
CA ARG A 124 6.10 -32.20 -12.72
C ARG A 124 7.19 -31.43 -11.97
N MET A 125 7.00 -30.14 -11.71
CA MET A 125 7.92 -29.36 -10.88
C MET A 125 8.11 -29.98 -9.50
N ILE A 126 7.05 -30.43 -8.84
CA ILE A 126 7.13 -31.07 -7.52
C ILE A 126 7.78 -32.47 -7.61
N GLU A 127 7.59 -33.21 -8.69
CA GLU A 127 8.27 -34.47 -8.93
C GLU A 127 9.79 -34.29 -9.01
N ILE A 128 10.28 -33.37 -9.84
CA ILE A 128 11.71 -33.02 -9.94
C ILE A 128 12.23 -32.45 -8.61
N ALA A 129 11.47 -31.61 -7.93
CA ALA A 129 11.87 -31.06 -6.64
C ALA A 129 12.15 -32.16 -5.60
N ARG A 130 11.41 -33.27 -5.60
CA ARG A 130 11.60 -34.40 -4.69
C ARG A 130 12.91 -35.16 -4.93
N GLU A 131 13.50 -35.07 -6.10
CA GLU A 131 14.76 -35.68 -6.47
C GLU A 131 15.97 -34.96 -5.84
N LYS A 132 15.79 -33.72 -5.35
CA LYS A 132 16.77 -32.92 -4.61
C LYS A 132 18.05 -32.61 -5.40
N HIS A 133 17.91 -32.23 -6.66
CA HIS A 133 19.04 -31.84 -7.49
C HIS A 133 19.69 -30.56 -6.95
N GLU A 134 21.02 -30.58 -6.84
CA GLU A 134 21.80 -29.42 -6.42
C GLU A 134 21.87 -28.37 -7.53
N PHE A 135 21.78 -27.07 -7.16
CA PHE A 135 22.11 -26.00 -8.06
C PHE A 135 23.62 -25.77 -8.07
N LYS A 136 24.24 -25.87 -9.25
CA LYS A 136 25.68 -25.72 -9.42
C LYS A 136 26.00 -24.59 -10.35
N LEU A 137 26.61 -23.53 -9.81
CA LEU A 137 27.07 -22.39 -10.58
C LEU A 137 28.49 -22.70 -11.10
N ARG A 138 28.70 -22.54 -12.41
CA ARG A 138 30.01 -22.63 -13.02
C ARG A 138 30.33 -21.49 -13.96
N SER A 139 31.56 -21.02 -13.92
CA SER A 139 32.06 -20.05 -14.88
C SER A 139 32.29 -20.71 -16.25
N ILE A 140 32.02 -19.98 -17.30
CA ILE A 140 32.16 -20.46 -18.67
C ILE A 140 32.74 -19.32 -19.54
N SER A 141 33.56 -19.66 -20.53
CA SER A 141 34.06 -18.68 -21.48
C SER A 141 32.95 -18.13 -22.36
N LYS A 142 33.06 -16.87 -22.80
CA LYS A 142 32.08 -16.24 -23.69
C LYS A 142 31.89 -17.05 -24.99
N LYS A 143 32.97 -17.63 -25.51
CA LYS A 143 32.93 -18.45 -26.72
C LYS A 143 32.07 -19.71 -26.51
N GLU A 144 32.35 -20.48 -25.45
CA GLU A 144 31.60 -21.70 -25.14
C GLU A 144 30.12 -21.41 -24.85
N ALA A 145 29.82 -20.30 -24.14
CA ALA A 145 28.46 -19.87 -23.86
C ALA A 145 27.68 -19.50 -25.14
N LEU A 146 28.32 -18.78 -26.04
CA LEU A 146 27.74 -18.45 -27.36
C LEU A 146 27.54 -19.71 -28.21
N ASP A 147 28.50 -20.64 -28.25
CA ASP A 147 28.39 -21.87 -29.03
C ASP A 147 27.24 -22.75 -28.48
N PHE A 148 27.06 -22.82 -27.13
CA PHE A 148 25.96 -23.53 -26.51
C PHE A 148 24.58 -23.01 -26.96
N TYR A 149 24.35 -21.69 -26.84
CA TYR A 149 23.03 -21.13 -27.19
C TYR A 149 22.79 -20.98 -28.69
N LYS A 150 23.83 -20.85 -29.49
CA LYS A 150 23.72 -20.93 -30.99
C LYS A 150 23.31 -22.33 -31.43
N LYS A 151 23.88 -23.39 -30.82
CA LYS A 151 23.48 -24.77 -31.08
C LYS A 151 22.01 -24.99 -30.72
N ASN A 152 21.53 -24.42 -29.60
CA ASN A 152 20.15 -24.50 -29.18
C ASN A 152 19.24 -23.48 -29.86
N LYS A 153 19.74 -22.71 -30.85
CA LYS A 153 19.01 -21.69 -31.61
C LYS A 153 18.28 -20.64 -30.73
N ASN A 154 18.85 -20.34 -29.54
CA ASN A 154 18.28 -19.36 -28.62
C ASN A 154 18.92 -18.00 -28.84
N GLN A 155 18.27 -17.18 -29.66
CA GLN A 155 18.72 -15.83 -30.00
C GLN A 155 18.73 -14.88 -28.79
N TYR A 156 17.81 -15.02 -27.85
CA TYR A 156 17.67 -14.13 -26.71
C TYR A 156 18.85 -14.28 -25.72
N LYS A 157 19.22 -15.53 -25.39
CA LYS A 157 20.40 -15.80 -24.56
C LYS A 157 21.70 -15.44 -25.28
N THR A 158 21.76 -15.66 -26.59
CA THR A 158 22.92 -15.24 -27.41
C THR A 158 23.11 -13.73 -27.32
N GLU A 159 22.05 -12.94 -27.52
CA GLU A 159 22.08 -11.48 -27.43
C GLU A 159 22.49 -11.00 -26.00
N LEU A 160 21.99 -11.65 -24.94
CA LEU A 160 22.39 -11.33 -23.57
C LEU A 160 23.89 -11.54 -23.37
N ILE A 161 24.44 -12.68 -23.83
CA ILE A 161 25.85 -13.02 -23.68
C ILE A 161 26.74 -12.08 -24.48
N GLU A 162 26.34 -11.64 -25.67
CA GLU A 162 27.09 -10.69 -26.49
C GLU A 162 27.37 -9.37 -25.77
N ASN A 163 26.48 -8.96 -24.87
CA ASN A 163 26.61 -7.75 -24.06
C ASN A 163 27.39 -7.95 -22.74
N LEU A 164 27.79 -9.19 -22.37
CA LEU A 164 28.60 -9.49 -21.20
C LEU A 164 30.07 -9.55 -21.53
N LYS A 165 30.93 -9.26 -20.54
CA LYS A 165 32.39 -9.42 -20.65
C LYS A 165 32.77 -10.89 -20.45
N ASP A 166 33.87 -11.30 -21.07
CA ASP A 166 34.46 -12.61 -20.78
C ASP A 166 34.95 -12.66 -19.33
N GLY A 167 34.68 -13.75 -18.63
CA GLY A 167 34.93 -13.89 -17.19
C GLY A 167 33.75 -13.51 -16.28
N GLU A 168 32.71 -12.83 -16.80
CA GLU A 168 31.49 -12.49 -16.06
C GLU A 168 30.33 -13.46 -16.35
N ILE A 169 30.56 -14.51 -17.16
CA ILE A 169 29.51 -15.40 -17.62
C ILE A 169 29.49 -16.67 -16.80
N THR A 170 28.34 -16.95 -16.22
CA THR A 170 28.11 -18.16 -15.41
C THR A 170 26.87 -18.89 -15.88
N PHE A 171 26.93 -20.22 -15.82
CA PHE A 171 25.80 -21.11 -16.03
C PHE A 171 25.40 -21.75 -14.72
N CYS A 172 24.12 -21.92 -14.52
CA CYS A 172 23.55 -22.70 -13.46
C CYS A 172 23.05 -24.03 -13.99
N ASP A 173 23.58 -25.09 -13.47
CA ASP A 173 23.19 -26.47 -13.79
C ASP A 173 22.41 -27.09 -12.63
N HIS A 174 21.32 -27.79 -12.92
CA HIS A 174 20.68 -28.74 -12.02
C HIS A 174 20.01 -29.85 -12.83
N ASP A 175 20.17 -31.08 -12.39
CA ASP A 175 19.78 -32.27 -13.16
C ASP A 175 20.32 -32.21 -14.59
N ASN A 176 19.45 -32.30 -15.59
CA ASN A 176 19.77 -32.20 -17.03
C ASN A 176 19.56 -30.79 -17.60
N PHE A 177 19.25 -29.79 -16.79
CA PHE A 177 18.96 -28.44 -17.19
C PHE A 177 20.14 -27.49 -16.96
N THR A 178 20.37 -26.60 -17.93
CA THR A 178 21.43 -25.58 -17.90
C THR A 178 20.87 -24.24 -18.30
N ASP A 179 21.07 -23.20 -17.49
CA ASP A 179 20.67 -21.84 -17.84
C ASP A 179 21.76 -20.79 -17.58
N LEU A 180 21.74 -19.70 -18.36
CA LEU A 180 22.55 -18.50 -18.13
C LEU A 180 22.05 -17.79 -16.88
N CYS A 181 22.89 -17.70 -15.85
CA CYS A 181 22.50 -17.16 -14.57
C CYS A 181 23.67 -16.53 -13.82
N ARG A 182 23.39 -15.56 -12.95
CA ARG A 182 24.38 -14.86 -12.11
C ARG A 182 24.56 -15.47 -10.71
N GLY A 183 23.83 -16.54 -10.39
CA GLY A 183 23.89 -17.20 -9.09
C GLY A 183 22.85 -16.69 -8.09
N GLY A 184 23.03 -17.06 -6.82
CA GLY A 184 22.09 -16.77 -5.74
C GLY A 184 20.95 -17.79 -5.64
N HIS A 185 21.28 -19.08 -5.74
CA HIS A 185 20.31 -20.17 -5.66
C HIS A 185 20.24 -20.79 -4.26
N ILE A 186 19.14 -21.50 -4.04
CA ILE A 186 19.01 -22.40 -2.88
C ILE A 186 19.89 -23.65 -3.05
N PRO A 187 20.26 -24.36 -1.97
CA PRO A 187 21.15 -25.49 -2.05
C PRO A 187 20.71 -26.61 -3.01
N ASN A 188 19.44 -26.93 -3.03
CA ASN A 188 18.87 -27.94 -3.93
C ASN A 188 17.36 -27.76 -4.13
N THR A 189 16.81 -28.35 -5.19
CA THR A 189 15.41 -28.32 -5.54
C THR A 189 14.50 -28.89 -4.44
N GLY A 190 15.00 -29.75 -3.59
CA GLY A 190 14.23 -30.39 -2.52
C GLY A 190 13.70 -29.47 -1.43
N LEU A 191 14.15 -28.22 -1.37
CA LEU A 191 13.56 -27.20 -0.49
C LEU A 191 12.21 -26.68 -1.00
N ILE A 192 11.95 -26.80 -2.30
CA ILE A 192 10.70 -26.39 -2.94
C ILE A 192 9.62 -27.46 -2.69
N LYS A 193 8.75 -27.22 -1.72
CA LYS A 193 7.70 -28.18 -1.32
C LYS A 193 6.34 -27.88 -1.90
N ALA A 194 6.10 -26.64 -2.31
CA ALA A 194 4.83 -26.19 -2.82
C ALA A 194 5.03 -25.14 -3.90
N VAL A 195 4.36 -25.31 -5.03
CA VAL A 195 4.40 -24.41 -6.18
C VAL A 195 2.98 -24.16 -6.67
N LYS A 196 2.71 -22.92 -7.09
CA LYS A 196 1.48 -22.54 -7.78
C LYS A 196 1.79 -21.61 -8.93
N LEU A 197 1.36 -21.97 -10.13
CA LEU A 197 1.34 -21.06 -11.27
C LEU A 197 0.10 -20.16 -11.16
N MET A 198 0.29 -18.86 -11.34
CA MET A 198 -0.72 -17.86 -11.01
C MET A 198 -1.45 -17.32 -12.23
N SER A 199 -0.72 -17.03 -13.30
CA SER A 199 -1.28 -16.47 -14.53
C SER A 199 -0.29 -16.56 -15.69
N VAL A 200 -0.82 -16.36 -16.90
CA VAL A 200 -0.06 -16.17 -18.14
C VAL A 200 -0.38 -14.79 -18.68
N ALA A 201 0.61 -14.05 -19.14
CA ALA A 201 0.45 -12.74 -19.75
C ALA A 201 1.38 -12.56 -20.96
N GLY A 202 0.99 -11.70 -21.89
CA GLY A 202 1.91 -11.24 -22.96
C GLY A 202 2.97 -10.30 -22.37
N ALA A 203 4.21 -10.43 -22.84
CA ALA A 203 5.30 -9.52 -22.55
C ALA A 203 6.08 -9.26 -23.85
N TYR A 204 6.84 -8.17 -23.88
CA TYR A 204 7.73 -7.91 -25.02
C TYR A 204 9.19 -8.05 -24.60
N TRP A 205 10.02 -8.61 -25.47
CA TRP A 205 11.44 -8.71 -25.21
C TRP A 205 12.02 -7.33 -24.87
N ARG A 206 12.75 -7.24 -23.76
CA ARG A 206 13.30 -5.99 -23.19
C ARG A 206 12.27 -4.89 -22.93
N ALA A 207 11.02 -5.25 -22.69
CA ALA A 207 9.92 -4.31 -22.46
C ALA A 207 9.65 -3.31 -23.61
N ASP A 208 10.15 -3.58 -24.82
CA ASP A 208 9.92 -2.77 -26.02
C ASP A 208 8.84 -3.41 -26.89
N GLN A 209 7.74 -2.71 -27.10
CA GLN A 209 6.60 -3.17 -27.90
C GLN A 209 6.92 -3.45 -29.38
N ASN A 210 8.06 -2.99 -29.86
CA ASN A 210 8.54 -3.26 -31.23
C ASN A 210 9.29 -4.60 -31.35
N ASN A 211 9.66 -5.21 -30.20
CA ASN A 211 10.33 -6.48 -30.16
C ASN A 211 9.34 -7.66 -30.16
N THR A 212 9.87 -8.87 -30.24
CA THR A 212 9.10 -10.12 -30.22
C THR A 212 8.23 -10.20 -28.96
N GLN A 213 6.96 -10.55 -29.16
CA GLN A 213 6.05 -10.83 -28.07
C GLN A 213 6.38 -12.20 -27.46
N LEU A 214 6.55 -12.22 -26.16
CA LEU A 214 6.82 -13.40 -25.34
C LEU A 214 5.60 -13.74 -24.48
N THR A 215 5.59 -14.95 -23.97
CA THR A 215 4.62 -15.35 -22.93
C THR A 215 5.30 -15.34 -21.57
N ARG A 216 4.79 -14.54 -20.66
CA ARG A 216 5.23 -14.45 -19.27
C ARG A 216 4.38 -15.35 -18.39
N VAL A 217 5.02 -16.32 -17.74
CA VAL A 217 4.38 -17.25 -16.81
C VAL A 217 4.72 -16.86 -15.40
N TYR A 218 3.71 -16.44 -14.62
CA TYR A 218 3.87 -16.09 -13.21
C TYR A 218 3.66 -17.28 -12.30
N GLY A 219 4.48 -17.38 -11.27
CA GLY A 219 4.38 -18.42 -10.25
C GLY A 219 4.79 -17.96 -8.87
N ILE A 220 4.41 -18.74 -7.86
CA ILE A 220 4.86 -18.58 -6.49
C ILE A 220 5.20 -19.95 -5.89
N SER A 221 6.14 -19.98 -4.96
CA SER A 221 6.54 -21.20 -4.29
C SER A 221 6.86 -20.97 -2.81
N PHE A 222 6.74 -22.05 -2.04
CA PHE A 222 6.94 -22.03 -0.59
C PHE A 222 7.70 -23.29 -0.11
N PRO A 223 8.45 -23.16 0.99
CA PRO A 223 9.12 -24.32 1.62
C PRO A 223 8.13 -25.28 2.31
N LYS A 224 6.85 -24.89 2.47
CA LYS A 224 5.80 -25.72 3.08
C LYS A 224 4.47 -25.56 2.38
N GLN A 225 3.76 -26.68 2.18
CA GLN A 225 2.40 -26.64 1.59
C GLN A 225 1.41 -25.79 2.39
N LYS A 226 1.53 -25.78 3.72
CA LYS A 226 0.68 -24.97 4.59
C LYS A 226 0.80 -23.48 4.25
N GLU A 227 2.02 -22.97 4.05
CA GLU A 227 2.28 -21.57 3.73
C GLU A 227 1.69 -21.17 2.36
N LEU A 228 1.77 -22.05 1.35
CA LEU A 228 1.10 -21.84 0.07
C LEU A 228 -0.43 -21.79 0.25
N THR A 229 -1.01 -22.68 1.04
CA THR A 229 -2.46 -22.72 1.28
C THR A 229 -2.93 -21.43 1.99
N GLU A 230 -2.19 -21.00 3.01
CA GLU A 230 -2.47 -19.74 3.72
C GLU A 230 -2.39 -18.53 2.78
N TYR A 231 -1.37 -18.49 1.92
CA TYR A 231 -1.21 -17.43 0.92
C TYR A 231 -2.37 -17.40 -0.11
N LEU A 232 -2.77 -18.57 -0.63
CA LEU A 232 -3.88 -18.65 -1.58
C LEU A 232 -5.22 -18.25 -0.94
N ASN A 233 -5.45 -18.64 0.31
CA ASN A 233 -6.63 -18.22 1.07
C ASN A 233 -6.63 -16.69 1.26
N LEU A 234 -5.46 -16.11 1.57
CA LEU A 234 -5.32 -14.66 1.70
C LEU A 234 -5.63 -13.93 0.39
N LEU A 235 -5.17 -14.45 -0.75
CA LEU A 235 -5.48 -13.89 -2.07
C LEU A 235 -6.98 -13.98 -2.40
N GLU A 236 -7.64 -15.09 -2.07
CA GLU A 236 -9.08 -15.23 -2.26
C GLU A 236 -9.87 -14.27 -1.38
N GLU A 237 -9.47 -14.10 -0.13
CA GLU A 237 -10.05 -13.08 0.75
C GLU A 237 -9.79 -11.65 0.22
N ALA A 238 -8.61 -11.37 -0.31
CA ALA A 238 -8.31 -10.08 -0.94
C ALA A 238 -9.24 -9.77 -2.12
N LYS A 239 -9.49 -10.76 -3.00
CA LYS A 239 -10.43 -10.63 -4.12
C LYS A 239 -11.87 -10.36 -3.65
N LYS A 240 -12.32 -11.01 -2.57
CA LYS A 240 -13.65 -10.79 -2.00
C LYS A 240 -13.81 -9.39 -1.42
N ARG A 241 -12.73 -8.83 -0.86
CA ARG A 241 -12.69 -7.53 -0.19
C ARG A 241 -12.33 -6.37 -1.12
N ASP A 242 -11.99 -6.63 -2.39
CA ASP A 242 -11.59 -5.61 -3.37
C ASP A 242 -12.59 -4.44 -3.38
N HIS A 243 -12.11 -3.23 -3.07
CA HIS A 243 -12.95 -2.03 -2.98
C HIS A 243 -13.68 -1.68 -4.27
N ARG A 244 -13.15 -2.08 -5.44
CA ARG A 244 -13.80 -1.86 -6.74
C ARG A 244 -15.04 -2.73 -6.89
N LYS A 245 -14.97 -3.98 -6.40
CA LYS A 245 -16.09 -4.91 -6.38
C LYS A 245 -17.12 -4.47 -5.33
N LEU A 246 -16.69 -4.32 -4.08
CA LEU A 246 -17.58 -3.93 -2.97
C LEU A 246 -18.15 -2.54 -3.18
N GLY A 247 -17.38 -1.59 -3.70
CA GLY A 247 -17.85 -0.23 -3.99
C GLY A 247 -18.99 -0.21 -5.00
N LYS A 248 -18.93 -1.09 -6.02
CA LYS A 248 -20.03 -1.29 -6.97
C LYS A 248 -21.25 -1.98 -6.33
N GLU A 249 -21.04 -3.07 -5.59
CA GLU A 249 -22.09 -3.82 -4.91
C GLU A 249 -22.83 -2.99 -3.87
N LEU A 250 -22.11 -2.13 -3.14
CA LEU A 250 -22.64 -1.22 -2.13
C LEU A 250 -23.12 0.12 -2.72
N GLU A 251 -22.97 0.34 -4.01
CA GLU A 251 -23.39 1.56 -4.72
C GLU A 251 -22.70 2.84 -4.18
N LEU A 252 -21.37 2.76 -3.92
CA LEU A 252 -20.62 3.87 -3.33
C LEU A 252 -20.02 4.82 -4.37
N PHE A 253 -19.46 4.32 -5.45
CA PHE A 253 -18.84 5.11 -6.50
C PHE A 253 -18.81 4.38 -7.85
N THR A 254 -18.51 5.16 -8.90
CA THR A 254 -18.32 4.63 -10.25
C THR A 254 -17.27 5.44 -11.01
N PHE A 255 -16.81 4.92 -12.14
CA PHE A 255 -15.96 5.59 -13.10
C PHE A 255 -16.64 5.65 -14.47
N SER A 256 -16.40 6.71 -15.21
CA SER A 256 -16.92 6.89 -16.57
C SER A 256 -15.81 7.33 -17.51
N SER A 257 -15.71 6.68 -18.68
CA SER A 257 -14.78 7.10 -19.73
C SER A 257 -15.06 8.51 -20.25
N LYS A 258 -16.31 8.96 -20.16
CA LYS A 258 -16.73 10.32 -20.56
C LYS A 258 -16.24 11.39 -19.58
N VAL A 259 -16.12 11.07 -18.30
CA VAL A 259 -15.56 11.97 -17.27
C VAL A 259 -14.03 11.97 -17.32
N GLY A 260 -13.45 10.80 -17.56
CA GLY A 260 -12.00 10.61 -17.64
C GLY A 260 -11.49 9.55 -16.68
N GLN A 261 -10.35 8.97 -17.01
CA GLN A 261 -9.69 7.95 -16.19
C GLN A 261 -9.16 8.57 -14.89
N GLY A 262 -9.32 7.86 -13.78
CA GLY A 262 -8.83 8.30 -12.47
C GLY A 262 -9.63 9.46 -11.84
N LEU A 263 -10.84 9.74 -12.33
CA LEU A 263 -11.76 10.73 -11.77
C LEU A 263 -13.03 10.02 -11.26
N PRO A 264 -13.10 9.70 -9.95
CA PRO A 264 -14.22 8.96 -9.39
C PRO A 264 -15.49 9.81 -9.31
N LEU A 265 -16.63 9.19 -9.61
CA LEU A 265 -17.96 9.74 -9.38
C LEU A 265 -18.54 9.10 -8.12
N TRP A 266 -18.79 9.91 -7.10
CA TRP A 266 -19.41 9.46 -5.87
C TRP A 266 -20.93 9.34 -6.04
N LEU A 267 -21.46 8.15 -5.78
CA LEU A 267 -22.90 7.91 -5.77
C LEU A 267 -23.49 8.36 -4.42
N PRO A 268 -24.81 8.49 -4.26
CA PRO A 268 -25.42 9.03 -3.04
C PRO A 268 -24.91 8.42 -1.74
N LYS A 269 -24.81 7.09 -1.65
CA LYS A 269 -24.29 6.41 -0.46
C LYS A 269 -22.81 6.67 -0.23
N GLY A 270 -22.03 6.74 -1.30
CA GLY A 270 -20.60 7.09 -1.20
C GLY A 270 -20.38 8.55 -0.80
N ALA A 271 -21.20 9.46 -1.30
CA ALA A 271 -21.16 10.86 -0.91
C ALA A 271 -21.51 11.02 0.59
N GLU A 272 -22.53 10.31 1.08
CA GLU A 272 -22.89 10.30 2.50
C GLU A 272 -21.77 9.72 3.38
N LEU A 273 -21.18 8.59 2.98
CA LEU A 273 -20.02 7.99 3.67
C LEU A 273 -18.89 8.99 3.81
N ARG A 274 -18.57 9.69 2.72
CA ARG A 274 -17.56 10.71 2.65
C ARG A 274 -17.86 11.90 3.57
N GLU A 275 -19.07 12.44 3.53
CA GLU A 275 -19.52 13.53 4.38
C GLU A 275 -19.41 13.19 5.87
N ARG A 276 -19.72 11.95 6.25
CA ARG A 276 -19.57 11.47 7.63
C ARG A 276 -18.12 11.45 8.10
N LEU A 277 -17.20 10.97 7.27
CA LEU A 277 -15.77 11.01 7.55
C LEU A 277 -15.27 12.45 7.69
N GLU A 278 -15.68 13.33 6.78
CA GLU A 278 -15.35 14.76 6.84
C GLU A 278 -15.89 15.41 8.12
N SER A 279 -17.16 15.18 8.44
CA SER A 279 -17.81 15.72 9.65
C SER A 279 -17.16 15.21 10.93
N PHE A 280 -16.81 13.93 10.99
CA PHE A 280 -16.09 13.33 12.09
C PHE A 280 -14.75 14.04 12.35
N LEU A 281 -13.93 14.20 11.32
CA LEU A 281 -12.63 14.85 11.47
C LEU A 281 -12.75 16.36 11.74
N LYS A 282 -13.69 17.06 11.09
CA LYS A 282 -13.96 18.49 11.36
C LYS A 282 -14.32 18.74 12.81
N LYS A 283 -15.09 17.84 13.46
CA LYS A 283 -15.40 17.93 14.89
C LYS A 283 -14.14 17.84 15.76
N ALA A 284 -13.27 16.88 15.48
CA ALA A 284 -12.00 16.71 16.20
C ALA A 284 -11.07 17.92 15.96
N GLN A 285 -10.92 18.35 14.73
CA GLN A 285 -10.15 19.55 14.35
C GLN A 285 -10.62 20.81 15.09
N LYS A 286 -11.95 21.01 15.17
CA LYS A 286 -12.50 22.14 15.91
C LYS A 286 -12.12 22.13 17.38
N LYS A 287 -12.16 20.95 18.04
CA LYS A 287 -11.70 20.79 19.44
C LYS A 287 -10.20 21.07 19.58
N ALA A 288 -9.39 20.67 18.60
CA ALA A 288 -7.95 20.92 18.54
C ALA A 288 -7.59 22.37 18.10
N GLY A 289 -8.58 23.26 17.93
CA GLY A 289 -8.36 24.68 17.62
C GLY A 289 -8.07 25.00 16.15
N TYR A 290 -8.32 24.08 15.22
CA TYR A 290 -8.19 24.36 13.79
C TYR A 290 -9.33 25.25 13.28
N LYS A 291 -8.97 26.15 12.36
CA LYS A 291 -9.91 26.97 11.59
C LYS A 291 -10.09 26.36 10.20
N GLN A 292 -11.35 26.17 9.80
CA GLN A 292 -11.66 25.69 8.46
C GLN A 292 -11.45 26.79 7.44
N VAL A 293 -10.76 26.47 6.36
CA VAL A 293 -10.53 27.34 5.20
C VAL A 293 -10.94 26.60 3.92
N ILE A 294 -11.08 27.31 2.82
CA ILE A 294 -11.41 26.76 1.50
C ILE A 294 -10.56 27.49 0.46
N SER A 295 -9.84 26.74 -0.33
CA SER A 295 -9.03 27.26 -1.43
C SER A 295 -9.62 26.90 -2.81
N PRO A 296 -9.42 27.73 -3.85
CA PRO A 296 -9.90 27.44 -5.19
C PRO A 296 -9.18 26.23 -5.80
N HIS A 297 -9.80 25.60 -6.81
CA HIS A 297 -9.24 24.43 -7.50
C HIS A 297 -8.11 24.77 -8.48
N ILE A 298 -8.04 26.03 -8.90
CA ILE A 298 -7.01 26.55 -9.80
C ILE A 298 -6.27 27.70 -9.12
N GLY A 299 -5.01 27.89 -9.46
CA GLY A 299 -4.19 29.02 -9.03
C GLY A 299 -3.26 29.47 -10.14
N ASN A 300 -2.78 30.70 -10.05
CA ASN A 300 -1.78 31.20 -10.99
C ASN A 300 -0.53 30.30 -10.94
N LYS A 301 0.07 30.03 -12.08
CA LYS A 301 1.28 29.19 -12.21
C LYS A 301 2.43 29.68 -11.33
N GLU A 302 2.56 31.00 -11.14
CA GLU A 302 3.58 31.62 -10.31
C GLU A 302 3.51 31.13 -8.85
N LEU A 303 2.31 30.93 -8.30
CA LEU A 303 2.11 30.38 -6.95
C LEU A 303 2.83 29.04 -6.77
N TYR A 304 2.75 28.18 -7.78
CA TYR A 304 3.37 26.84 -7.74
C TYR A 304 4.85 26.85 -8.14
N THR A 305 5.30 27.87 -8.87
CA THR A 305 6.72 28.14 -9.13
C THR A 305 7.40 28.63 -7.87
N THR A 306 6.79 29.57 -7.16
CA THR A 306 7.29 30.11 -5.87
C THR A 306 7.44 28.97 -4.85
N SER A 307 6.44 28.11 -4.72
CA SER A 307 6.51 26.97 -3.79
C SER A 307 7.47 25.87 -4.23
N GLY A 308 7.96 25.84 -5.46
CA GLY A 308 8.83 24.79 -6.03
C GLY A 308 8.07 23.55 -6.52
N HIS A 309 6.76 23.49 -6.35
CA HIS A 309 5.97 22.33 -6.76
C HIS A 309 5.95 22.14 -8.28
N TYR A 310 5.89 23.23 -9.05
CA TYR A 310 5.84 23.15 -10.51
C TYR A 310 7.09 22.47 -11.09
N GLN A 311 8.30 22.78 -10.58
CA GLN A 311 9.54 22.19 -11.05
C GLN A 311 9.68 20.71 -10.63
N LYS A 312 9.21 20.36 -9.42
CA LYS A 312 9.39 19.01 -8.86
C LYS A 312 8.32 18.02 -9.33
N TYR A 313 7.10 18.48 -9.60
CA TYR A 313 5.98 17.64 -10.02
C TYR A 313 5.56 17.88 -11.47
N GLY A 314 6.38 18.52 -12.30
CA GLY A 314 6.03 18.92 -13.67
C GLY A 314 5.45 17.80 -14.53
N GLU A 315 6.03 16.60 -14.45
CA GLU A 315 5.55 15.41 -15.18
C GLU A 315 4.26 14.83 -14.63
N SER A 316 4.01 15.01 -13.33
CA SER A 316 2.80 14.56 -12.63
C SER A 316 1.75 15.67 -12.47
N SER A 317 1.92 16.82 -13.12
CA SER A 317 0.95 17.92 -13.13
C SER A 317 0.15 17.93 -14.43
N PHE A 318 -1.10 18.36 -14.35
CA PHE A 318 -1.82 18.74 -15.57
C PHE A 318 -1.12 19.93 -16.21
N GLN A 319 -1.15 20.00 -17.55
CA GLN A 319 -0.55 21.11 -18.28
C GLN A 319 -1.21 22.46 -17.89
N PRO A 320 -0.47 23.57 -17.90
CA PRO A 320 -1.03 24.88 -17.63
C PRO A 320 -2.23 25.21 -18.52
N ILE A 321 -3.23 25.83 -17.92
CA ILE A 321 -4.42 26.34 -18.61
C ILE A 321 -4.13 27.77 -19.01
N SER A 322 -4.05 28.04 -20.31
CA SER A 322 -3.92 29.39 -20.85
C SER A 322 -5.25 30.12 -20.81
N THR A 323 -5.21 31.43 -20.55
CA THR A 323 -6.36 32.30 -20.58
C THR A 323 -6.36 33.15 -21.84
N PRO A 324 -7.45 33.94 -22.13
CA PRO A 324 -7.45 34.92 -23.21
C PRO A 324 -6.43 36.06 -23.03
N ALA A 325 -5.91 36.28 -21.81
CA ALA A 325 -4.85 37.25 -21.54
C ALA A 325 -3.48 36.68 -21.85
N ASP A 326 -2.70 37.40 -22.67
CA ASP A 326 -1.35 36.95 -23.06
C ASP A 326 -0.42 36.76 -21.86
N GLY A 327 0.17 35.60 -21.74
CA GLY A 327 1.15 35.26 -20.69
C GLY A 327 0.54 34.87 -19.32
N GLU A 328 -0.79 34.85 -19.22
CA GLU A 328 -1.47 34.40 -18.00
C GLU A 328 -1.75 32.89 -18.06
N GLU A 329 -1.20 32.15 -17.11
CA GLU A 329 -1.34 30.69 -17.03
C GLU A 329 -1.82 30.29 -15.62
N PHE A 330 -2.79 29.37 -15.57
CA PHE A 330 -3.28 28.76 -14.35
C PHE A 330 -2.96 27.26 -14.32
N LEU A 331 -2.88 26.68 -13.12
CA LEU A 331 -2.74 25.24 -12.90
C LEU A 331 -3.91 24.73 -12.07
N LEU A 332 -4.36 23.51 -12.36
CA LEU A 332 -5.09 22.73 -11.38
C LEU A 332 -4.15 22.47 -10.21
N LYS A 333 -4.56 22.81 -9.00
CA LYS A 333 -3.70 22.71 -7.82
C LYS A 333 -3.25 21.28 -7.55
N PRO A 334 -1.92 20.99 -7.54
CA PRO A 334 -1.40 19.68 -7.16
C PRO A 334 -1.28 19.50 -5.64
N MET A 335 -1.33 20.62 -4.88
CA MET A 335 -1.18 20.71 -3.44
C MET A 335 -1.97 21.90 -2.89
N ASN A 336 -2.35 21.85 -1.60
CA ASN A 336 -3.09 22.95 -0.93
C ASN A 336 -2.17 23.94 -0.20
N CYS A 337 -0.96 23.52 0.18
CA CYS A 337 -0.05 24.32 1.00
C CYS A 337 0.28 25.72 0.48
N PRO A 338 0.48 25.96 -0.83
CA PRO A 338 0.74 27.32 -1.32
C PRO A 338 -0.40 28.30 -1.03
N HIS A 339 -1.65 27.84 -1.15
CA HIS A 339 -2.83 28.65 -0.84
C HIS A 339 -2.92 29.02 0.64
N HIS A 340 -2.57 28.06 1.54
CA HIS A 340 -2.55 28.34 2.99
C HIS A 340 -1.44 29.33 3.37
N CYS A 341 -0.31 29.31 2.67
CA CYS A 341 0.73 30.34 2.83
C CYS A 341 0.20 31.74 2.47
N GLU A 342 -0.51 31.86 1.35
CA GLU A 342 -1.15 33.14 0.96
C GLU A 342 -2.24 33.58 1.96
N MET A 343 -3.02 32.64 2.50
CA MET A 343 -3.98 32.94 3.55
C MET A 343 -3.29 33.43 4.84
N TYR A 344 -2.16 32.85 5.20
CA TYR A 344 -1.36 33.32 6.33
C TYR A 344 -0.84 34.74 6.08
N ASN A 345 -0.36 35.04 4.90
CA ASN A 345 0.14 36.38 4.50
C ASN A 345 -0.95 37.44 4.40
N SER A 346 -2.22 37.06 4.48
CA SER A 346 -3.34 38.06 4.37
C SER A 346 -3.37 39.08 5.50
N LYS A 347 -2.63 38.87 6.60
CA LYS A 347 -2.49 39.83 7.71
C LYS A 347 -1.14 39.64 8.42
N GLN A 348 -0.75 40.69 9.19
CA GLN A 348 0.38 40.61 10.11
C GLN A 348 -0.02 39.84 11.37
N TRP A 349 0.79 38.83 11.77
CA TRP A 349 0.60 38.02 12.98
C TRP A 349 1.50 38.48 14.13
N SER A 350 1.00 38.36 15.36
CA SER A 350 1.81 38.47 16.57
C SER A 350 2.12 37.09 17.13
N TYR A 351 3.28 36.93 17.79
CA TYR A 351 3.63 35.68 18.48
C TYR A 351 2.54 35.16 19.45
N LYS A 352 1.68 36.07 20.01
CA LYS A 352 0.56 35.71 20.88
C LYS A 352 -0.59 35.02 20.15
N GLU A 353 -0.66 35.15 18.84
CA GLU A 353 -1.69 34.54 17.99
C GLU A 353 -1.26 33.18 17.42
N LEU A 354 0.04 32.84 17.55
CA LEU A 354 0.56 31.54 17.15
C LEU A 354 0.34 30.49 18.28
N PRO A 355 0.08 29.22 17.93
CA PRO A 355 0.06 28.67 16.57
C PRO A 355 -1.23 28.98 15.80
N VAL A 356 -1.08 29.26 14.52
CA VAL A 356 -2.21 29.38 13.57
C VAL A 356 -2.41 28.02 12.91
N ARG A 357 -3.63 27.48 12.94
CA ARG A 357 -3.96 26.15 12.40
C ARG A 357 -5.08 26.27 11.39
N TYR A 358 -4.76 26.10 10.09
CA TYR A 358 -5.72 26.04 8.99
C TYR A 358 -5.95 24.58 8.58
N ALA A 359 -7.19 24.23 8.27
CA ALA A 359 -7.58 22.92 7.80
C ALA A 359 -8.62 23.01 6.68
N GLU A 360 -8.49 22.18 5.67
CA GLU A 360 -9.51 22.02 4.63
C GLU A 360 -9.58 20.56 4.15
N PHE A 361 -10.74 20.16 3.65
CA PHE A 361 -10.85 19.03 2.74
C PHE A 361 -10.62 19.55 1.32
N GLY A 362 -9.35 19.65 0.94
CA GLY A 362 -8.92 20.30 -0.29
C GLY A 362 -8.73 19.29 -1.43
N THR A 363 -9.48 19.46 -2.52
CA THR A 363 -9.31 18.61 -3.70
C THR A 363 -8.08 19.04 -4.49
N VAL A 364 -7.20 18.09 -4.81
CA VAL A 364 -5.98 18.28 -5.59
C VAL A 364 -5.98 17.37 -6.82
N TYR A 365 -5.16 17.72 -7.81
CA TYR A 365 -5.14 17.06 -9.09
C TYR A 365 -3.71 16.70 -9.50
N ARG A 366 -3.49 15.42 -9.84
CA ARG A 366 -2.19 14.93 -10.32
C ARG A 366 -2.38 14.07 -11.55
N TYR A 367 -1.56 14.28 -12.57
CA TYR A 367 -1.61 13.51 -13.79
C TYR A 367 -0.85 12.19 -13.61
N GLU A 368 -1.49 11.25 -12.91
CA GLU A 368 -0.98 9.89 -12.78
C GLU A 368 -1.06 9.15 -14.12
N GLN A 369 -0.04 8.36 -14.45
CA GLN A 369 -0.02 7.60 -15.70
C GLN A 369 -1.14 6.55 -15.72
N SER A 370 -1.70 6.28 -16.92
CA SER A 370 -2.86 5.39 -17.05
C SER A 370 -2.62 3.98 -16.49
N GLY A 371 -1.40 3.45 -16.63
CA GLY A 371 -1.02 2.13 -16.11
C GLY A 371 -0.90 2.05 -14.60
N GLU A 372 -0.84 3.18 -13.91
CA GLU A 372 -0.74 3.26 -12.45
C GLU A 372 -2.08 3.40 -11.76
N LEU A 373 -3.14 3.79 -12.49
CA LEU A 373 -4.46 4.02 -11.93
C LEU A 373 -5.07 2.72 -11.38
N HIS A 374 -5.57 2.76 -10.14
CA HIS A 374 -6.13 1.58 -9.52
C HIS A 374 -7.31 1.92 -8.58
N GLY A 375 -8.53 1.80 -9.09
CA GLY A 375 -9.76 2.10 -8.34
C GLY A 375 -9.67 3.47 -7.65
N LEU A 376 -9.99 3.52 -6.35
CA LEU A 376 -9.85 4.71 -5.51
C LEU A 376 -8.45 4.86 -4.89
N THR A 377 -7.59 3.82 -4.92
CA THR A 377 -6.27 3.88 -4.27
C THR A 377 -5.27 4.74 -5.03
N ARG A 378 -5.43 4.88 -6.36
CA ARG A 378 -4.62 5.76 -7.19
C ARG A 378 -5.47 6.42 -8.28
N VAL A 379 -5.70 7.72 -8.11
CA VAL A 379 -6.64 8.53 -8.90
C VAL A 379 -5.98 9.84 -9.34
N ARG A 380 -6.58 10.55 -10.29
CA ARG A 380 -6.10 11.83 -10.80
C ARG A 380 -6.69 13.05 -10.09
N GLY A 381 -7.84 12.90 -9.47
CA GLY A 381 -8.48 13.91 -8.62
C GLY A 381 -8.84 13.31 -7.29
N PHE A 382 -8.33 13.86 -6.19
CA PHE A 382 -8.57 13.36 -4.85
C PHE A 382 -8.61 14.47 -3.81
N THR A 383 -9.27 14.22 -2.70
CA THR A 383 -9.44 15.17 -1.61
C THR A 383 -8.53 14.81 -0.45
N GLN A 384 -7.70 15.75 -0.02
CA GLN A 384 -6.88 15.61 1.18
C GLN A 384 -7.57 16.27 2.37
N ASP A 385 -7.50 15.64 3.53
CA ASP A 385 -7.83 16.24 4.83
C ASP A 385 -6.65 17.08 5.33
N ASP A 386 -6.28 18.03 4.51
CA ASP A 386 -5.04 18.78 4.59
C ASP A 386 -5.12 19.88 5.64
N ALA A 387 -4.07 20.03 6.42
CA ALA A 387 -3.96 21.16 7.32
C ALA A 387 -2.51 21.60 7.52
N HIS A 388 -2.38 22.89 7.80
CA HIS A 388 -1.10 23.53 7.98
C HIS A 388 -1.11 24.32 9.30
N ILE A 389 -0.08 24.10 10.10
CA ILE A 389 0.13 24.76 11.37
C ILE A 389 1.33 25.69 11.21
N PHE A 390 1.16 26.95 11.52
CA PHE A 390 2.23 27.93 11.56
C PHE A 390 2.52 28.24 13.02
N CYS A 391 3.72 27.89 13.49
CA CYS A 391 4.09 27.97 14.91
C CYS A 391 5.49 28.56 15.08
N THR A 392 5.84 28.92 16.31
CA THR A 392 7.23 29.25 16.68
C THR A 392 8.03 27.94 16.85
N GLU A 393 9.38 28.03 16.82
CA GLU A 393 10.24 26.89 17.08
C GLU A 393 9.98 26.27 18.46
N ASP A 394 9.76 27.08 19.48
CA ASP A 394 9.46 26.61 20.83
C ASP A 394 8.13 25.81 20.90
N GLN A 395 7.18 26.09 20.03
CA GLN A 395 5.90 25.40 19.95
C GLN A 395 5.96 24.10 19.13
N LEU A 396 6.97 23.91 18.29
CA LEU A 396 7.06 22.83 17.29
C LEU A 396 6.85 21.43 17.91
N ASN A 397 7.57 21.11 18.99
CA ASN A 397 7.49 19.77 19.60
C ASN A 397 6.09 19.46 20.14
N GLU A 398 5.46 20.44 20.79
CA GLU A 398 4.10 20.28 21.34
C GLU A 398 3.07 20.17 20.24
N GLU A 399 3.13 21.02 19.22
CA GLU A 399 2.23 20.95 18.06
C GLU A 399 2.36 19.62 17.31
N PHE A 400 3.58 19.11 17.16
CA PHE A 400 3.82 17.84 16.51
C PHE A 400 3.19 16.67 17.32
N LYS A 401 3.29 16.67 18.65
CA LYS A 401 2.64 15.68 19.52
C LYS A 401 1.12 15.76 19.45
N ASN A 402 0.55 16.97 19.42
CA ASN A 402 -0.89 17.17 19.29
C ASN A 402 -1.41 16.61 17.94
N VAL A 403 -0.62 16.71 16.89
CA VAL A 403 -0.97 16.11 15.59
C VAL A 403 -0.92 14.58 15.65
N ILE A 404 0.09 14.00 16.32
CA ILE A 404 0.15 12.54 16.55
C ILE A 404 -1.14 12.07 17.27
N ASP A 405 -1.57 12.76 18.32
CA ASP A 405 -2.79 12.41 19.05
C ASP A 405 -4.04 12.44 18.16
N LEU A 406 -4.14 13.44 17.27
CA LEU A 406 -5.24 13.51 16.30
C LEU A 406 -5.22 12.32 15.33
N VAL A 407 -4.04 11.91 14.82
CA VAL A 407 -3.92 10.74 13.94
C VAL A 407 -4.31 9.46 14.68
N LEU A 408 -3.84 9.27 15.91
CA LEU A 408 -4.17 8.10 16.72
C LEU A 408 -5.67 8.03 17.05
N TYR A 409 -6.29 9.17 17.33
CA TYR A 409 -7.74 9.27 17.51
C TYR A 409 -8.51 8.82 16.28
N VAL A 410 -8.11 9.29 15.09
CA VAL A 410 -8.74 8.92 13.82
C VAL A 410 -8.62 7.42 13.58
N PHE A 411 -7.42 6.86 13.70
CA PHE A 411 -7.18 5.43 13.43
C PHE A 411 -7.92 4.54 14.44
N GLY A 412 -7.85 4.86 15.72
CA GLY A 412 -8.54 4.11 16.76
C GLY A 412 -10.07 4.10 16.62
N SER A 413 -10.66 5.22 16.14
CA SER A 413 -12.11 5.33 15.91
C SER A 413 -12.60 4.55 14.68
N LEU A 414 -11.68 4.15 13.78
CA LEU A 414 -11.96 3.41 12.55
C LEU A 414 -11.42 1.97 12.56
N GLY A 415 -10.85 1.54 13.70
CA GLY A 415 -10.39 0.17 13.90
C GLY A 415 -9.00 -0.13 13.33
N PHE A 416 -8.22 0.88 12.98
CA PHE A 416 -6.84 0.72 12.54
C PHE A 416 -5.89 0.73 13.75
N GLU A 417 -5.76 -0.40 14.41
CA GLU A 417 -4.93 -0.54 15.62
C GLU A 417 -3.50 -1.06 15.31
N ASN A 418 -3.32 -1.68 14.14
CA ASN A 418 -2.04 -2.27 13.74
C ASN A 418 -1.32 -1.38 12.73
N PHE A 419 -0.41 -0.55 13.22
CA PHE A 419 0.41 0.32 12.40
C PHE A 419 1.85 0.42 12.95
N THR A 420 2.77 0.82 12.07
CA THR A 420 4.15 1.19 12.40
C THR A 420 4.37 2.64 11.97
N ALA A 421 4.99 3.42 12.81
CA ALA A 421 5.40 4.77 12.46
C ALA A 421 6.73 4.71 11.68
N GLN A 422 6.81 5.35 10.52
CA GLN A 422 8.02 5.45 9.72
C GLN A 422 8.54 6.89 9.76
N VAL A 423 9.71 7.09 10.38
CA VAL A 423 10.41 8.37 10.37
C VAL A 423 11.27 8.43 9.12
N SER A 424 10.83 9.21 8.14
CA SER A 424 11.48 9.37 6.84
C SER A 424 12.42 10.58 6.87
N LEU A 425 13.72 10.33 6.81
CA LEU A 425 14.79 11.32 6.88
C LEU A 425 15.42 11.52 5.49
N ARG A 426 16.17 12.63 5.34
CA ARG A 426 16.89 12.91 4.09
C ARG A 426 18.01 11.88 3.84
N ASP A 427 18.34 11.69 2.56
CA ASP A 427 19.52 10.97 2.13
C ASP A 427 20.77 11.82 2.42
N LYS A 428 21.70 11.30 3.21
CA LYS A 428 22.92 11.99 3.60
C LYS A 428 23.92 12.11 2.44
N GLU A 429 23.84 11.21 1.48
CA GLU A 429 24.77 11.14 0.34
C GLU A 429 24.27 11.94 -0.87
N ASN A 430 22.95 12.20 -0.97
CA ASN A 430 22.34 12.91 -2.09
C ASN A 430 21.56 14.15 -1.62
N LYS A 431 22.29 15.13 -1.12
CA LYS A 431 21.71 16.36 -0.56
C LYS A 431 21.05 17.28 -1.60
N GLU A 432 21.45 17.20 -2.86
CA GLU A 432 20.91 18.03 -3.96
C GLU A 432 19.41 17.75 -4.24
N LYS A 433 18.91 16.61 -3.77
CA LYS A 433 17.50 16.22 -3.86
C LYS A 433 16.60 17.11 -2.98
N TYR A 434 17.18 17.76 -1.97
CA TYR A 434 16.47 18.48 -0.91
C TYR A 434 16.72 19.99 -0.96
N ILE A 435 15.76 20.79 -0.51
CA ILE A 435 15.85 22.23 -0.41
C ILE A 435 16.03 22.65 1.07
N GLY A 436 16.60 23.84 1.31
CA GLY A 436 16.83 24.39 2.66
C GLY A 436 18.25 24.19 3.16
N THR A 437 18.50 24.65 4.38
CA THR A 437 19.81 24.62 5.03
C THR A 437 20.03 23.31 5.82
N ASP A 438 21.29 22.90 5.99
CA ASP A 438 21.61 21.73 6.81
C ASP A 438 21.17 21.89 8.27
N SER A 439 21.23 23.11 8.84
CA SER A 439 20.78 23.38 10.20
C SER A 439 19.26 23.14 10.36
N SER A 440 18.45 23.71 9.47
CA SER A 440 16.99 23.52 9.49
C SER A 440 16.59 22.04 9.39
N TRP A 441 17.30 21.26 8.55
CA TRP A 441 17.08 19.83 8.43
C TRP A 441 17.42 19.06 9.72
N ILE A 442 18.57 19.38 10.36
CA ILE A 442 18.99 18.72 11.62
C ILE A 442 17.96 18.98 12.71
N GLU A 443 17.46 20.21 12.84
CA GLU A 443 16.45 20.58 13.83
C GLU A 443 15.12 19.89 13.58
N ALA A 444 14.64 19.87 12.32
CA ALA A 444 13.42 19.20 11.94
C ALA A 444 13.49 17.69 12.18
N GLU A 445 14.58 17.03 11.76
CA GLU A 445 14.78 15.58 11.96
C GLU A 445 14.82 15.23 13.46
N LYS A 446 15.50 16.05 14.28
CA LYS A 446 15.55 15.88 15.74
C LYS A 446 14.17 16.05 16.38
N ALA A 447 13.40 17.06 15.98
CA ALA A 447 12.07 17.33 16.51
C ALA A 447 11.12 16.14 16.25
N ILE A 448 11.09 15.61 15.02
CA ILE A 448 10.25 14.45 14.67
C ILE A 448 10.64 13.22 15.48
N ILE A 449 11.94 12.89 15.57
CA ILE A 449 12.42 11.73 16.32
C ILE A 449 12.05 11.86 17.81
N ASN A 450 12.24 13.02 18.39
CA ASN A 450 11.94 13.25 19.81
C ASN A 450 10.44 13.10 20.08
N ALA A 451 9.57 13.75 19.32
CA ALA A 451 8.13 13.66 19.50
C ALA A 451 7.62 12.22 19.31
N THR A 452 8.16 11.48 18.34
CA THR A 452 7.82 10.07 18.10
C THR A 452 8.20 9.19 19.29
N LYS A 453 9.38 9.42 19.91
CA LYS A 453 9.84 8.72 21.12
C LYS A 453 8.99 9.07 22.33
N GLU A 454 8.72 10.36 22.57
CA GLU A 454 7.91 10.84 23.69
C GLU A 454 6.48 10.28 23.66
N LYS A 455 5.93 10.06 22.48
CA LYS A 455 4.62 9.41 22.28
C LYS A 455 4.66 7.88 22.37
N GLY A 456 5.83 7.27 22.55
CA GLY A 456 5.98 5.83 22.71
C GLY A 456 5.59 5.02 21.47
N LEU A 457 5.66 5.61 20.26
CA LEU A 457 5.30 4.91 19.04
C LEU A 457 6.33 3.83 18.71
N ASN A 458 5.85 2.69 18.20
CA ASN A 458 6.70 1.72 17.51
C ASN A 458 7.11 2.32 16.16
N TYR A 459 8.40 2.60 15.96
CA TYR A 459 8.87 3.28 14.76
C TYR A 459 10.16 2.68 14.19
N ASN A 460 10.33 2.85 12.89
CA ASN A 460 11.58 2.65 12.14
C ASN A 460 12.03 3.96 11.51
N ILE A 461 13.32 4.03 11.15
CA ILE A 461 13.91 5.19 10.45
C ILE A 461 14.31 4.75 9.06
N GLU A 462 13.81 5.49 8.04
CA GLU A 462 14.15 5.28 6.64
C GLU A 462 14.84 6.53 6.08
N TYR A 463 16.02 6.35 5.49
CA TYR A 463 16.78 7.42 4.85
C TYR A 463 16.46 7.50 3.35
N GLY A 464 16.38 8.72 2.83
CA GLY A 464 16.07 8.97 1.42
C GLY A 464 14.59 9.12 1.10
N GLU A 465 13.71 8.83 2.06
CA GLU A 465 12.25 8.85 1.89
C GLU A 465 11.59 10.17 2.35
N ALA A 466 12.39 11.13 2.83
CA ALA A 466 11.87 12.45 3.19
C ALA A 466 11.30 13.20 1.97
N ALA A 467 10.36 14.12 2.22
CA ALA A 467 9.93 15.07 1.20
C ALA A 467 11.10 16.01 0.82
N PHE A 468 11.07 16.58 -0.36
CA PHE A 468 12.14 17.46 -0.82
C PHE A 468 12.33 18.73 0.04
N TYR A 469 11.31 19.10 0.81
CA TYR A 469 11.24 20.29 1.66
C TYR A 469 11.34 20.02 3.17
N GLY A 470 11.26 18.76 3.61
CA GLY A 470 11.33 18.43 5.04
C GLY A 470 11.18 16.94 5.36
N PRO A 471 11.60 16.53 6.56
CA PRO A 471 11.42 15.18 7.05
C PRO A 471 9.94 14.92 7.38
N LYS A 472 9.54 13.65 7.40
CA LYS A 472 8.15 13.25 7.65
C LYS A 472 8.03 12.05 8.58
N LEU A 473 6.89 11.99 9.27
CA LEU A 473 6.41 10.84 10.01
C LEU A 473 5.21 10.26 9.27
N ASP A 474 5.38 9.07 8.71
CA ASP A 474 4.34 8.33 8.02
C ASP A 474 3.77 7.24 8.91
N PHE A 475 2.47 7.01 8.83
CA PHE A 475 1.80 5.92 9.53
C PHE A 475 1.51 4.80 8.55
N MET A 476 2.30 3.71 8.66
CA MET A 476 2.17 2.51 7.85
C MET A 476 1.16 1.58 8.50
N VAL A 477 -0.06 1.58 8.01
CA VAL A 477 -1.18 0.82 8.56
C VAL A 477 -1.28 -0.54 7.88
N LYS A 478 -1.45 -1.60 8.66
CA LYS A 478 -1.76 -2.94 8.15
C LYS A 478 -3.27 -3.14 8.08
N ASP A 479 -3.76 -3.45 6.89
CA ASP A 479 -5.16 -3.82 6.73
C ASP A 479 -5.45 -5.24 7.27
N ALA A 480 -6.71 -5.67 7.21
CA ALA A 480 -7.12 -6.99 7.67
C ALA A 480 -6.47 -8.17 6.92
N LEU A 481 -5.81 -7.91 5.80
CA LEU A 481 -5.08 -8.88 4.99
C LEU A 481 -3.57 -8.80 5.24
N GLY A 482 -3.11 -7.93 6.15
CA GLY A 482 -1.70 -7.71 6.47
C GLY A 482 -0.92 -6.90 5.43
N ARG A 483 -1.59 -6.27 4.45
CA ARG A 483 -0.94 -5.36 3.48
C ARG A 483 -0.68 -4.03 4.15
N GLU A 484 0.50 -3.46 3.91
CA GLU A 484 0.89 -2.16 4.45
C GLU A 484 0.46 -1.02 3.53
N TRP A 485 -0.11 0.02 4.14
CA TRP A 485 -0.58 1.22 3.48
C TRP A 485 -0.09 2.46 4.21
N GLN A 486 0.57 3.35 3.49
CA GLN A 486 0.83 4.69 4.00
C GLN A 486 -0.49 5.48 4.00
N LEU A 487 -1.00 5.81 5.18
CA LEU A 487 -2.19 6.63 5.37
C LEU A 487 -1.81 8.02 5.90
N GLY A 488 -1.78 8.21 7.21
CA GLY A 488 -1.47 9.50 7.82
C GLY A 488 -0.02 9.93 7.62
N THR A 489 0.18 11.23 7.41
CA THR A 489 1.50 11.84 7.28
C THR A 489 1.56 13.15 8.06
N ILE A 490 2.69 13.39 8.73
CA ILE A 490 3.03 14.65 9.40
C ILE A 490 4.42 15.08 8.91
N GLN A 491 4.58 16.33 8.49
CA GLN A 491 5.82 16.86 7.93
C GLN A 491 6.19 18.20 8.56
N VAL A 492 7.47 18.41 8.83
CA VAL A 492 8.00 19.71 9.27
C VAL A 492 8.63 20.42 8.09
N ASP A 493 8.31 21.68 7.91
CA ASP A 493 8.74 22.48 6.77
C ASP A 493 9.23 23.86 7.21
N TYR A 494 10.50 24.15 6.95
CA TYR A 494 11.12 25.47 7.10
C TYR A 494 11.23 26.21 5.76
N ASN A 495 10.96 25.54 4.63
CA ASN A 495 11.23 26.05 3.30
C ASN A 495 10.09 26.88 2.73
N LEU A 496 8.83 26.42 2.84
CA LEU A 496 7.68 27.20 2.37
C LEU A 496 7.54 28.52 3.11
N PRO A 497 7.71 28.60 4.45
CA PRO A 497 7.75 29.88 5.15
C PRO A 497 8.78 30.86 4.59
N GLU A 498 9.97 30.36 4.20
CA GLU A 498 11.00 31.19 3.59
C GLU A 498 10.60 31.65 2.18
N ARG A 499 10.13 30.74 1.33
CA ARG A 499 9.77 31.00 -0.07
C ARG A 499 8.61 31.98 -0.23
N PHE A 500 7.65 31.93 0.70
CA PHE A 500 6.50 32.84 0.73
C PHE A 500 6.71 34.06 1.63
N ASP A 501 7.91 34.24 2.17
CA ASP A 501 8.26 35.32 3.09
C ASP A 501 7.27 35.49 4.26
N LEU A 502 6.86 34.36 4.85
CA LEU A 502 5.93 34.35 5.98
C LEU A 502 6.61 34.91 7.22
N ASN A 503 5.93 35.81 7.93
CA ASN A 503 6.50 36.46 9.10
C ASN A 503 5.46 36.63 10.23
N PHE A 504 5.94 36.70 11.47
CA PHE A 504 5.21 37.17 12.64
C PHE A 504 6.04 38.14 13.46
N VAL A 505 5.40 38.98 14.25
CA VAL A 505 6.11 39.89 15.17
C VAL A 505 6.32 39.19 16.51
N ASP A 506 7.57 39.12 16.94
CA ASP A 506 7.95 38.51 18.23
C ASP A 506 7.74 39.46 19.45
N LYS A 507 8.13 39.01 20.63
CA LYS A 507 8.04 39.81 21.88
C LYS A 507 8.91 41.05 21.90
N ASN A 508 9.95 41.11 21.06
CA ASN A 508 10.87 42.23 20.94
C ASN A 508 10.49 43.19 19.81
N ASN A 509 9.36 42.97 19.17
CA ASN A 509 8.87 43.68 18.01
C ASN A 509 9.71 43.47 16.74
N GLU A 510 10.39 42.30 16.64
CA GLU A 510 11.16 41.88 15.49
C GLU A 510 10.35 40.92 14.61
N LEU A 511 10.63 40.94 13.29
CA LEU A 511 10.01 40.01 12.34
C LEU A 511 10.74 38.67 12.39
N MET A 512 10.01 37.64 12.76
CA MET A 512 10.50 36.27 12.84
C MET A 512 9.75 35.36 11.85
N ARG A 513 10.40 34.31 11.38
CA ARG A 513 9.83 33.34 10.46
C ARG A 513 9.17 32.18 11.23
N PRO A 514 7.92 31.82 10.93
CA PRO A 514 7.30 30.65 11.55
C PRO A 514 7.88 29.34 11.00
N VAL A 515 7.74 28.26 11.76
CA VAL A 515 7.88 26.88 11.28
C VAL A 515 6.51 26.41 10.82
N MET A 516 6.47 25.62 9.76
CA MET A 516 5.23 25.06 9.23
C MET A 516 5.17 23.55 9.46
N ILE A 517 4.02 23.05 9.91
CA ILE A 517 3.73 21.60 9.98
C ILE A 517 2.59 21.31 9.00
N HIS A 518 2.83 20.35 8.12
CA HIS A 518 1.81 19.77 7.26
C HIS A 518 1.27 18.50 7.90
N ARG A 519 -0.03 18.27 7.85
CA ARG A 519 -0.59 17.01 8.32
C ARG A 519 -1.84 16.60 7.55
N ALA A 520 -2.02 15.29 7.34
CA ALA A 520 -3.19 14.69 6.75
C ALA A 520 -3.41 13.31 7.38
N PRO A 521 -4.27 13.15 8.41
CA PRO A 521 -4.59 11.87 9.03
C PRO A 521 -5.14 10.81 8.07
N PHE A 522 -6.06 11.16 7.18
CA PHE A 522 -6.54 10.26 6.13
C PHE A 522 -5.59 10.19 4.93
N GLY A 523 -4.85 11.27 4.67
CA GLY A 523 -4.12 11.47 3.43
C GLY A 523 -5.05 11.78 2.26
N SER A 524 -5.20 10.87 1.30
CA SER A 524 -6.24 10.93 0.28
C SER A 524 -7.51 10.26 0.81
N LEU A 525 -8.62 10.98 0.86
CA LEU A 525 -9.91 10.46 1.31
C LEU A 525 -10.38 9.30 0.42
N GLU A 526 -10.12 9.36 -0.88
CA GLU A 526 -10.41 8.32 -1.84
C GLU A 526 -9.64 7.02 -1.50
N ARG A 527 -8.32 7.12 -1.30
CA ARG A 527 -7.47 5.98 -0.90
C ARG A 527 -7.89 5.46 0.46
N PHE A 528 -8.16 6.33 1.41
CA PHE A 528 -8.59 5.95 2.75
C PHE A 528 -9.91 5.15 2.72
N ILE A 529 -10.89 5.61 1.96
CA ILE A 529 -12.18 4.91 1.79
C ILE A 529 -11.96 3.56 1.10
N ALA A 530 -11.09 3.46 0.08
CA ALA A 530 -10.76 2.18 -0.53
C ALA A 530 -10.22 1.17 0.50
N ILE A 531 -9.25 1.61 1.31
CA ILE A 531 -8.62 0.77 2.34
C ILE A 531 -9.63 0.42 3.43
N LEU A 532 -10.49 1.35 3.84
CA LEU A 532 -11.55 1.12 4.81
C LEU A 532 -12.56 0.07 4.31
N ILE A 533 -12.99 0.15 3.04
CA ILE A 533 -13.86 -0.86 2.41
C ILE A 533 -13.21 -2.24 2.48
N GLU A 534 -11.94 -2.36 2.10
CA GLU A 534 -11.20 -3.63 2.10
C GLU A 534 -10.91 -4.15 3.51
N HIS A 535 -10.55 -3.25 4.44
CA HIS A 535 -10.32 -3.60 5.84
C HIS A 535 -11.57 -4.16 6.52
N THR A 536 -12.71 -3.48 6.35
CA THR A 536 -14.00 -3.88 6.94
C THR A 536 -14.79 -4.91 6.12
N ALA A 537 -14.33 -5.25 4.91
CA ALA A 537 -15.10 -6.02 3.92
C ALA A 537 -16.48 -5.39 3.65
N GLY A 538 -16.58 -4.06 3.69
CA GLY A 538 -17.79 -3.29 3.52
C GLY A 538 -18.71 -3.23 4.76
N ASN A 539 -18.33 -3.87 5.88
CA ASN A 539 -19.06 -3.78 7.15
C ASN A 539 -18.52 -2.59 7.95
N PHE A 540 -18.94 -1.40 7.60
CA PHE A 540 -18.46 -0.18 8.27
C PHE A 540 -18.87 -0.11 9.73
N PRO A 541 -18.10 0.64 10.59
CA PRO A 541 -18.58 1.02 11.92
C PRO A 541 -19.98 1.62 11.86
N LEU A 542 -20.82 1.32 12.84
CA LEU A 542 -22.24 1.67 12.81
C LEU A 542 -22.50 3.17 12.63
N TRP A 543 -21.67 4.03 13.23
CA TRP A 543 -21.76 5.47 13.10
C TRP A 543 -21.49 5.97 11.66
N LEU A 544 -20.72 5.19 10.88
CA LEU A 544 -20.32 5.51 9.52
C LEU A 544 -21.25 4.87 8.46
N THR A 545 -21.98 3.80 8.81
CA THR A 545 -22.86 3.07 7.90
C THR A 545 -24.00 3.97 7.38
N THR A 546 -24.17 4.03 6.06
CA THR A 546 -25.16 4.90 5.40
C THR A 546 -26.61 4.39 5.51
N ASN A 547 -26.81 3.08 5.66
CA ASN A 547 -28.11 2.48 5.98
C ASN A 547 -27.96 1.55 7.17
N GLN A 548 -28.37 2.00 8.36
CA GLN A 548 -28.19 1.24 9.61
C GLN A 548 -29.30 0.21 9.81
N VAL A 549 -30.50 0.50 9.29
CA VAL A 549 -31.70 -0.31 9.52
C VAL A 549 -32.49 -0.46 8.24
N THR A 550 -32.85 -1.69 7.87
CA THR A 550 -33.88 -1.94 6.84
C THR A 550 -35.17 -2.44 7.51
N LEU A 551 -36.23 -1.70 7.29
CA LEU A 551 -37.59 -2.10 7.70
C LEU A 551 -38.20 -2.98 6.60
N ILE A 552 -38.66 -4.18 6.96
CA ILE A 552 -39.15 -5.21 6.02
C ILE A 552 -40.63 -5.48 6.31
N PRO A 553 -41.58 -4.78 5.66
CA PRO A 553 -42.98 -5.09 5.78
C PRO A 553 -43.25 -6.46 5.15
N VAL A 554 -44.02 -7.33 5.87
CA VAL A 554 -44.40 -8.67 5.43
C VAL A 554 -45.38 -8.61 4.27
N GLY A 555 -46.24 -7.60 4.22
CA GLY A 555 -47.18 -7.38 3.14
C GLY A 555 -47.62 -5.93 3.02
N GLU A 556 -48.45 -5.64 2.01
CA GLU A 556 -48.84 -4.27 1.64
C GLU A 556 -49.48 -3.48 2.80
N LYS A 557 -50.33 -4.14 3.60
CA LYS A 557 -51.00 -3.50 4.75
C LYS A 557 -50.06 -3.02 5.84
N HIS A 558 -48.81 -3.54 5.88
CA HIS A 558 -47.80 -3.16 6.88
C HIS A 558 -46.95 -1.97 6.46
N LYS A 559 -47.00 -1.55 5.18
CA LYS A 559 -46.16 -0.45 4.64
C LYS A 559 -46.38 0.86 5.41
N LYS A 560 -47.63 1.26 5.59
CA LYS A 560 -47.98 2.51 6.27
C LYS A 560 -47.44 2.57 7.72
N TYR A 561 -47.41 1.43 8.40
CA TYR A 561 -46.83 1.38 9.75
C TYR A 561 -45.31 1.41 9.69
N SER A 562 -44.71 0.74 8.72
CA SER A 562 -43.24 0.79 8.50
C SER A 562 -42.77 2.22 8.21
N GLU A 563 -43.55 3.03 7.49
CA GLU A 563 -43.25 4.46 7.25
C GLU A 563 -43.27 5.28 8.57
N LYS A 564 -44.20 4.98 9.49
CA LYS A 564 -44.20 5.63 10.82
C LYS A 564 -42.98 5.25 11.64
N VAL A 565 -42.53 3.99 11.55
CA VAL A 565 -41.34 3.53 12.24
C VAL A 565 -40.08 4.17 11.61
N LEU A 566 -40.08 4.31 10.28
CA LEU A 566 -39.03 5.04 9.56
C LEU A 566 -38.88 6.48 10.06
N GLU A 567 -40.01 7.21 10.07
CA GLU A 567 -40.01 8.61 10.57
C GLU A 567 -39.52 8.72 12.00
N LEU A 568 -39.89 7.76 12.87
CA LEU A 568 -39.41 7.74 14.26
C LEU A 568 -37.89 7.49 14.33
N LEU A 569 -37.34 6.60 13.50
CA LEU A 569 -35.90 6.35 13.43
C LEU A 569 -35.14 7.55 12.90
N GLU A 570 -35.61 8.19 11.83
CA GLU A 570 -35.02 9.39 11.23
C GLU A 570 -35.05 10.58 12.18
N ASN A 571 -36.13 10.80 12.94
CA ASN A 571 -36.23 11.84 13.97
C ASN A 571 -35.20 11.63 15.11
N ASN A 572 -34.66 10.41 15.25
CA ASN A 572 -33.56 10.09 16.17
C ASN A 572 -32.20 9.95 15.47
N GLU A 573 -32.05 10.55 14.28
CA GLU A 573 -30.81 10.52 13.47
C GLU A 573 -30.33 9.10 13.11
N ILE A 574 -31.22 8.08 13.12
CA ILE A 574 -30.95 6.72 12.70
C ILE A 574 -31.31 6.59 11.23
N ARG A 575 -30.34 6.21 10.42
CA ARG A 575 -30.48 6.03 8.98
C ARG A 575 -31.15 4.73 8.66
N ALA A 576 -32.36 4.80 8.18
CA ALA A 576 -33.16 3.62 7.88
C ALA A 576 -33.80 3.70 6.49
N THR A 577 -34.19 2.56 5.97
CA THR A 577 -34.95 2.45 4.72
C THR A 577 -36.07 1.44 4.87
N VAL A 578 -37.17 1.62 4.12
CA VAL A 578 -38.24 0.61 3.99
C VAL A 578 -38.03 -0.18 2.70
N ASP A 579 -37.94 -1.50 2.79
CA ASP A 579 -37.99 -2.36 1.62
C ASP A 579 -39.45 -2.72 1.29
N ASP A 580 -40.12 -1.83 0.56
CA ASP A 580 -41.53 -1.94 0.20
C ASP A 580 -41.81 -2.73 -1.09
N ARG A 581 -40.75 -3.30 -1.69
CA ARG A 581 -40.87 -4.09 -2.93
C ARG A 581 -41.82 -5.30 -2.74
N ASN A 582 -42.47 -5.66 -3.81
CA ASN A 582 -43.33 -6.86 -3.81
C ASN A 582 -42.49 -8.14 -3.96
N GLU A 583 -41.74 -8.46 -2.89
CA GLU A 583 -40.82 -9.61 -2.81
C GLU A 583 -41.02 -10.36 -1.49
N THR A 584 -40.60 -11.64 -1.45
CA THR A 584 -40.65 -12.40 -0.21
C THR A 584 -39.74 -11.83 0.88
N VAL A 585 -40.15 -11.93 2.14
CA VAL A 585 -39.37 -11.49 3.30
C VAL A 585 -37.95 -12.10 3.27
N GLY A 586 -37.82 -13.38 2.94
CA GLY A 586 -36.53 -14.06 2.84
C GLY A 586 -35.60 -13.44 1.78
N LYS A 587 -36.17 -13.02 0.63
CA LYS A 587 -35.38 -12.33 -0.41
C LYS A 587 -34.95 -10.95 0.04
N LYS A 588 -35.80 -10.16 0.68
CA LYS A 588 -35.49 -8.85 1.25
C LYS A 588 -34.41 -8.93 2.31
N ILE A 589 -34.48 -9.94 3.20
CA ILE A 589 -33.40 -10.20 4.19
C ILE A 589 -32.08 -10.50 3.49
N ARG A 590 -32.06 -11.43 2.52
CA ARG A 590 -30.84 -11.79 1.79
C ARG A 590 -30.23 -10.61 1.08
N GLU A 591 -31.01 -9.74 0.47
CA GLU A 591 -30.51 -8.56 -0.23
C GLU A 591 -29.97 -7.48 0.76
N SER A 592 -30.60 -7.32 1.93
CA SER A 592 -30.09 -6.49 3.01
C SER A 592 -28.74 -7.01 3.55
N GLU A 593 -28.61 -8.33 3.68
CA GLU A 593 -27.33 -8.99 4.02
C GLU A 593 -26.23 -8.69 2.97
N LEU A 594 -26.57 -8.80 1.68
CA LEU A 594 -25.61 -8.49 0.60
C LEU A 594 -25.19 -7.00 0.62
N LYS A 595 -26.11 -6.11 0.99
CA LYS A 595 -25.84 -4.66 1.15
C LYS A 595 -25.20 -4.29 2.49
N LYS A 596 -24.84 -5.29 3.30
CA LYS A 596 -24.17 -5.10 4.61
C LYS A 596 -24.97 -4.25 5.60
N VAL A 597 -26.29 -4.31 5.55
CA VAL A 597 -27.16 -3.56 6.48
C VAL A 597 -27.06 -4.18 7.89
N PRO A 598 -26.64 -3.40 8.92
CA PRO A 598 -26.42 -3.93 10.26
C PRO A 598 -27.67 -4.54 10.91
N PHE A 599 -28.83 -3.90 10.73
CA PHE A 599 -30.06 -4.34 11.38
C PHE A 599 -31.25 -4.43 10.40
N MET A 600 -32.06 -5.45 10.59
CA MET A 600 -33.29 -5.65 9.82
C MET A 600 -34.47 -5.87 10.80
N LEU A 601 -35.50 -5.05 10.68
CA LEU A 601 -36.75 -5.17 11.45
C LEU A 601 -37.84 -5.69 10.55
N ILE A 602 -38.37 -6.85 10.88
CA ILE A 602 -39.52 -7.45 10.16
C ILE A 602 -40.78 -6.91 10.81
N ILE A 603 -41.72 -6.44 9.97
CA ILE A 603 -42.96 -5.80 10.43
C ILE A 603 -44.17 -6.55 9.85
N GLY A 604 -44.87 -7.30 10.69
CA GLY A 604 -46.09 -8.02 10.41
C GLY A 604 -47.22 -7.61 11.38
N ASP A 605 -48.29 -8.37 11.41
CA ASP A 605 -49.46 -8.09 12.27
C ASP A 605 -49.09 -8.13 13.76
N GLU A 606 -48.31 -9.13 14.18
CA GLU A 606 -47.89 -9.31 15.57
C GLU A 606 -47.06 -8.13 16.07
N GLU A 607 -46.18 -7.63 15.22
CA GLU A 607 -45.29 -6.50 15.54
C GLU A 607 -46.05 -5.18 15.67
N ILE A 608 -47.11 -5.00 14.88
CA ILE A 608 -47.99 -3.83 14.96
C ILE A 608 -48.85 -3.86 16.23
N GLU A 609 -49.39 -5.02 16.58
CA GLU A 609 -50.26 -5.16 17.77
C GLU A 609 -49.49 -5.01 19.08
N ASN A 610 -48.30 -5.57 19.16
CA ASN A 610 -47.50 -5.61 20.40
C ASN A 610 -46.45 -4.50 20.51
N GLU A 611 -46.18 -3.74 19.45
CA GLU A 611 -45.10 -2.73 19.33
C GLU A 611 -43.71 -3.27 19.71
N VAL A 612 -43.50 -4.59 19.43
CA VAL A 612 -42.25 -5.30 19.72
C VAL A 612 -41.75 -5.98 18.45
N PHE A 613 -40.53 -5.66 18.04
CA PHE A 613 -39.95 -6.04 16.76
C PHE A 613 -38.85 -7.09 16.91
N PRO A 614 -38.85 -8.16 16.11
CA PRO A 614 -37.71 -9.05 15.99
C PRO A 614 -36.59 -8.32 15.23
N ILE A 615 -35.40 -8.28 15.81
CA ILE A 615 -34.28 -7.55 15.28
C ILE A 615 -33.22 -8.53 14.79
N ARG A 616 -33.08 -8.66 13.49
CA ARG A 616 -32.02 -9.45 12.87
C ARG A 616 -30.79 -8.59 12.67
N THR A 617 -29.62 -9.19 12.88
CA THR A 617 -28.34 -8.55 12.62
C THR A 617 -27.68 -9.13 11.37
N HIS A 618 -26.85 -8.34 10.71
CA HIS A 618 -26.00 -8.82 9.62
C HIS A 618 -25.16 -10.03 10.06
N GLY A 619 -24.98 -11.02 9.17
CA GLY A 619 -24.29 -12.27 9.46
C GLY A 619 -25.18 -13.34 10.12
N GLY A 620 -26.50 -13.17 10.09
CA GLY A 620 -27.47 -14.18 10.55
C GLY A 620 -27.72 -14.19 12.06
N GLY A 621 -27.25 -13.15 12.78
CA GLY A 621 -27.54 -13.00 14.20
C GLY A 621 -28.97 -12.52 14.50
N ASP A 622 -29.39 -12.64 15.76
CA ASP A 622 -30.69 -12.20 16.27
C ASP A 622 -30.51 -11.58 17.66
N LEU A 623 -31.02 -10.37 17.84
CA LEU A 623 -31.01 -9.66 19.14
C LEU A 623 -32.28 -9.95 19.95
N GLY A 624 -33.15 -10.79 19.42
CA GLY A 624 -34.48 -11.03 20.00
C GLY A 624 -35.49 -9.93 19.68
N LYS A 625 -36.59 -9.90 20.44
CA LYS A 625 -37.66 -8.93 20.26
C LYS A 625 -37.45 -7.73 21.19
N MET A 626 -37.52 -6.48 20.65
CA MET A 626 -37.38 -5.23 21.40
C MET A 626 -38.51 -4.25 21.04
N LYS A 627 -38.88 -3.38 22.02
CA LYS A 627 -39.66 -2.17 21.70
C LYS A 627 -38.84 -1.18 20.92
N ILE A 628 -39.47 -0.42 20.03
CA ILE A 628 -38.74 0.51 19.15
C ILE A 628 -37.90 1.53 19.91
N ASN A 629 -38.39 2.07 21.03
CA ASN A 629 -37.63 3.03 21.83
C ASN A 629 -36.38 2.42 22.49
N ASP A 630 -36.43 1.15 22.87
CA ASP A 630 -35.26 0.44 23.42
C ASP A 630 -34.24 0.13 22.33
N PHE A 631 -34.71 -0.20 21.12
CA PHE A 631 -33.86 -0.38 19.96
C PHE A 631 -33.16 0.93 19.55
N ILE A 632 -33.87 2.07 19.57
CA ILE A 632 -33.29 3.40 19.32
C ILE A 632 -32.14 3.66 20.30
N LYS A 633 -32.39 3.47 21.62
CA LYS A 633 -31.34 3.65 22.64
C LYS A 633 -30.14 2.72 22.40
N TYR A 634 -30.41 1.48 22.05
CA TYR A 634 -29.37 0.49 21.72
C TYR A 634 -28.51 0.93 20.54
N ILE A 635 -29.11 1.32 19.43
CA ILE A 635 -28.38 1.77 18.22
C ILE A 635 -27.55 3.01 18.48
N LEU A 636 -28.10 4.02 19.17
CA LEU A 636 -27.40 5.25 19.49
C LEU A 636 -26.18 4.98 20.39
N LYS A 637 -26.35 4.17 21.44
CA LYS A 637 -25.25 3.73 22.30
C LYS A 637 -24.19 2.98 21.48
N LYS A 638 -24.62 2.01 20.67
CA LYS A 638 -23.73 1.18 19.84
C LYS A 638 -22.94 1.99 18.81
N SER A 639 -23.56 3.02 18.25
CA SER A 639 -22.90 3.94 17.32
C SER A 639 -21.79 4.75 17.95
N GLN A 640 -21.91 5.07 19.24
CA GLN A 640 -20.91 5.85 19.97
C GLN A 640 -19.76 5.00 20.51
N GLU A 641 -19.97 3.69 20.77
CA GLU A 641 -18.98 2.80 21.40
C GLU A 641 -17.65 2.68 20.59
N THR A 642 -17.70 2.85 19.29
CA THR A 642 -16.51 2.73 18.40
C THR A 642 -15.75 4.04 18.26
N ILE A 643 -16.37 5.19 18.54
CA ILE A 643 -15.71 6.49 18.45
C ILE A 643 -14.91 6.69 19.74
N LYS A 644 -13.59 6.83 19.61
CA LYS A 644 -12.71 7.13 20.76
C LYS A 644 -13.00 8.52 21.31
N GLU A 645 -12.59 8.79 22.54
CA GLU A 645 -12.58 10.15 23.09
C GLU A 645 -11.36 10.91 22.56
N PHE A 646 -11.57 12.19 22.19
CA PHE A 646 -10.52 13.08 21.69
C PHE A 646 -10.30 14.24 22.65
#